data_02b33c1a571eafde1a51186972846623
#
_entry.id   02b33c1a571eafde1a51186972846623
#
_cell.length_a   1.000
_cell.length_b   1.000
_cell.length_c   1.000
_cell.angle_alpha   90.00
_cell.angle_beta   90.00
_cell.angle_gamma   90.00
#
_symmetry.space_group_name_H-M   'P 1'
#
loop_
_entity.id
_entity.type
_entity.pdbx_description
1 polymer ?
#
loop_
_entity_poly.entity_id
_entity_poly.type
_entity_poly.pdbx_seq_one_letter_code
_entity_poly.pdbx_strand_id
1 'polypeptide(L)'
;MKRLFRYITLPLLLVCAAASAQETVSPLDSVQLGNLFQLKAGGALSAGGCLFEKSPEVDIANALYGQFSGLLVKNSSSTYDSNRSRLKLSLRLRGHSPLLLVDGFPRDLDDLEGVEIDKIEILKDAAAAALYGVKGGNGVISITTKRGQDAPLKVTARYQYGLQTMFRAPEFADAYTYGFLVNEARSLDGLPAKYNDAELLALYSGQYPYAYPNVNWWNEVFRDHGDNHQAEFTFTGGNRNFRYFAAVDYLKEDFLYKKASADNRYNANHYDNRLGIRANVDVNITPSTLMKIGVKARLAEFNQGYYSGRIESTLYTLPAAAFPVMQADGVYGGTSLYGNVNPVAVMQENGQRQWSQTKVLADILLRQDLGMIVPGLSADANVAFDYIGLLYERASKDWQYSELVSTVAAQGDQNYILSEQKYYGVSSKTVDYDHYFYGLQMKMEFQARLNWARDFAAHHVEAHAAYRQRSWILSGQNNSSKTQEILGTVSYNWKQRVFADVVVNRSGSAYMPKGKRFHWYPAVSLGAIALDGEPYLKVYGSVGLSGSDGDLEHELWRQNYVSGNSYYFGANGGTGFSGRTEGPMAAVTLAPELSKKATAGLDFGLFGKRLMINVEGFLEDRRNILIDPSNISGVIGVDVNEQSIGEEKYKGFDLGVSWNNRHGDFEYGLYANGGWLFSKVVDDGQAYQMYDYLYHKGNPVGQRYGLEVIGIFQNQVEINNSPRQTFGAVKPGDLKYLDQNGDGVIDKQDRVKMFGSSTPLLTFGFGLHAGWKGLKVFADFQGVTGVTIDLLDSPLYQPLVSNTTISQTFLNREVTWAPGREMYATMPRLTTQENPNNYQANSLWYRDGSFIKLRNAGISYTIPKSATKLCDVTLSLTGTNLFSTDNIRFADPEQLGAYYPSLRTFWGGVKFTF
;
A
#
# COMPACT_ATOMS: atom_id res chain seq x y z
N MET A 1 -31.41 -41.01 7.49
CA MET A 1 -30.82 -39.81 6.84
C MET A 1 -31.14 -39.65 5.33
N LYS A 2 -32.23 -40.29 4.80
CA LYS A 2 -32.64 -40.19 3.39
C LYS A 2 -33.99 -39.52 3.11
N ARG A 3 -34.60 -38.84 4.10
CA ARG A 3 -35.92 -38.18 3.94
C ARG A 3 -35.97 -36.68 4.32
N LEU A 4 -34.80 -36.02 4.57
CA LEU A 4 -34.76 -34.60 4.91
C LEU A 4 -34.25 -33.66 3.79
N PHE A 5 -33.99 -34.17 2.60
CA PHE A 5 -33.38 -33.42 1.50
C PHE A 5 -34.32 -33.18 0.30
N ARG A 6 -35.57 -32.98 0.49
CA ARG A 6 -36.52 -32.87 -0.64
C ARG A 6 -37.33 -31.60 -0.66
N TYR A 7 -36.88 -30.45 -0.33
CA TYR A 7 -37.51 -29.17 -0.68
C TYR A 7 -36.48 -28.06 -0.37
N ILE A 8 -35.79 -27.55 -1.37
CA ILE A 8 -35.37 -26.18 -1.51
C ILE A 8 -34.57 -26.11 -2.82
N THR A 9 -35.26 -25.95 -3.93
CA THR A 9 -34.75 -25.40 -5.16
C THR A 9 -35.44 -24.07 -5.33
N LEU A 10 -34.74 -22.98 -5.11
CA LEU A 10 -34.99 -21.71 -5.78
C LEU A 10 -33.72 -20.86 -5.81
N PRO A 11 -33.50 -20.07 -6.84
CA PRO A 11 -32.20 -19.72 -7.34
C PRO A 11 -31.65 -18.50 -6.62
N LEU A 12 -30.59 -18.70 -5.84
CA LEU A 12 -29.74 -17.60 -5.36
C LEU A 12 -28.61 -17.30 -6.38
N LEU A 13 -29.02 -16.91 -7.57
CA LEU A 13 -28.13 -16.40 -8.61
C LEU A 13 -28.72 -15.10 -9.14
N LEU A 14 -28.77 -14.11 -8.29
CA LEU A 14 -29.04 -12.72 -8.69
C LEU A 14 -28.72 -11.84 -7.51
N VAL A 15 -27.81 -11.01 -7.66
CA VAL A 15 -27.62 -9.71 -7.03
C VAL A 15 -26.15 -9.46 -6.72
N CYS A 16 -25.39 -9.23 -7.76
CA CYS A 16 -24.30 -8.28 -7.72
C CYS A 16 -24.64 -7.02 -8.55
N ALA A 17 -25.90 -6.73 -8.66
CA ALA A 17 -26.39 -5.44 -9.13
C ALA A 17 -27.37 -4.93 -8.10
N ALA A 18 -27.07 -3.79 -7.50
CA ALA A 18 -27.91 -3.01 -6.64
C ALA A 18 -29.40 -3.37 -6.73
N ALA A 19 -29.85 -4.29 -5.94
CA ALA A 19 -31.27 -4.43 -5.62
C ALA A 19 -31.48 -3.83 -4.23
N SER A 20 -31.81 -2.54 -4.20
CA SER A 20 -32.65 -2.04 -3.13
C SER A 20 -34.05 -2.61 -3.30
N ALA A 21 -34.23 -3.90 -3.07
CA ALA A 21 -35.54 -4.42 -2.76
C ALA A 21 -35.79 -4.05 -1.30
N GLN A 22 -36.73 -3.14 -1.07
CA GLN A 22 -37.32 -2.92 0.24
C GLN A 22 -38.06 -4.21 0.63
N GLU A 23 -37.36 -5.14 1.27
CA GLU A 23 -38.03 -6.06 2.20
C GLU A 23 -38.43 -5.24 3.43
N THR A 24 -39.64 -5.41 3.89
CA THR A 24 -40.11 -4.90 5.19
C THR A 24 -39.36 -5.65 6.28
N VAL A 25 -38.14 -5.28 6.52
CA VAL A 25 -37.28 -5.79 7.59
C VAL A 25 -37.87 -5.32 8.94
N SER A 26 -37.99 -6.20 9.88
CA SER A 26 -38.41 -5.81 11.24
C SER A 26 -37.49 -4.71 11.77
N PRO A 27 -37.96 -3.73 12.54
CA PRO A 27 -37.11 -2.65 13.07
C PRO A 27 -35.85 -3.11 13.80
N LEU A 28 -35.87 -4.34 14.34
CA LEU A 28 -34.71 -4.95 14.98
C LEU A 28 -33.69 -5.52 14.02
N ASP A 29 -34.08 -5.94 12.83
CA ASP A 29 -33.17 -6.54 11.82
C ASP A 29 -32.43 -5.51 10.98
N SER A 30 -32.85 -4.25 11.01
CA SER A 30 -32.27 -3.16 10.21
C SER A 30 -30.91 -2.64 10.71
N VAL A 31 -30.39 -3.15 11.83
CA VAL A 31 -29.10 -2.70 12.37
C VAL A 31 -27.95 -3.39 11.64
N GLN A 32 -27.42 -2.73 10.64
CA GLN A 32 -26.13 -3.10 10.05
C GLN A 32 -25.01 -2.56 10.93
N LEU A 33 -24.07 -3.42 11.35
CA LEU A 33 -22.93 -3.01 12.16
C LEU A 33 -21.96 -2.10 11.40
N GLY A 34 -21.84 -2.28 10.09
CA GLY A 34 -20.85 -1.58 9.26
C GLY A 34 -21.05 -0.07 9.14
N ASN A 35 -22.30 0.38 9.02
CA ASN A 35 -22.62 1.80 8.94
C ASN A 35 -23.74 2.10 9.92
N LEU A 36 -23.35 2.44 11.15
CA LEU A 36 -24.29 2.69 12.25
C LEU A 36 -25.18 3.93 12.03
N PHE A 37 -24.78 4.79 11.07
CA PHE A 37 -25.49 6.03 10.73
C PHE A 37 -25.70 6.06 9.22
N GLN A 38 -26.88 5.70 8.75
CA GLN A 38 -27.22 5.76 7.33
C GLN A 38 -27.68 7.17 6.98
N LEU A 39 -26.82 7.94 6.35
CA LEU A 39 -27.21 9.20 5.73
C LEU A 39 -27.88 8.90 4.39
N LYS A 40 -29.05 9.54 4.15
CA LYS A 40 -29.90 9.24 2.98
C LYS A 40 -29.73 10.26 1.85
N ALA A 41 -29.27 11.46 2.19
CA ALA A 41 -29.15 12.55 1.22
C ALA A 41 -27.91 12.40 0.32
N GLY A 42 -26.77 12.00 0.89
CA GLY A 42 -25.48 11.93 0.20
C GLY A 42 -25.36 10.83 -0.85
N GLY A 43 -24.26 10.84 -1.59
CA GLY A 43 -23.86 9.81 -2.53
C GLY A 43 -22.79 8.89 -1.91
N ALA A 44 -23.17 7.68 -1.49
CA ALA A 44 -22.22 6.65 -1.10
C ALA A 44 -21.99 5.69 -2.27
N LEU A 45 -20.72 5.42 -2.59
CA LEU A 45 -20.38 4.35 -3.54
C LEU A 45 -20.33 3.05 -2.76
N SER A 46 -20.99 2.01 -3.26
CA SER A 46 -21.02 0.71 -2.59
C SER A 46 -20.87 -0.44 -3.57
N ALA A 47 -20.27 -1.53 -3.11
CA ALA A 47 -20.26 -2.80 -3.81
C ALA A 47 -20.51 -3.95 -2.85
N GLY A 48 -21.14 -5.02 -3.34
CA GLY A 48 -21.36 -6.25 -2.57
C GLY A 48 -20.08 -7.08 -2.43
N GLY A 49 -20.07 -7.99 -1.48
CA GLY A 49 -18.95 -8.88 -1.17
C GLY A 49 -18.53 -9.80 -2.30
N CYS A 50 -19.38 -10.01 -3.30
CA CYS A 50 -19.02 -10.76 -4.51
C CYS A 50 -17.82 -10.16 -5.28
N LEU A 51 -17.54 -8.86 -5.10
CA LEU A 51 -16.34 -8.23 -5.64
C LEU A 51 -15.07 -8.94 -5.15
N PHE A 52 -15.02 -9.30 -3.88
CA PHE A 52 -13.88 -9.96 -3.25
C PHE A 52 -13.83 -11.47 -3.53
N GLU A 53 -14.92 -12.08 -3.97
CA GLU A 53 -14.98 -13.51 -4.31
C GLU A 53 -14.63 -13.80 -5.77
N LYS A 54 -14.59 -12.80 -6.66
CA LYS A 54 -14.29 -12.95 -8.08
C LYS A 54 -12.88 -13.46 -8.32
N SER A 55 -11.92 -12.90 -7.61
CA SER A 55 -10.51 -13.22 -7.74
C SER A 55 -9.95 -13.60 -6.38
N PRO A 56 -9.28 -14.75 -6.26
CA PRO A 56 -8.54 -15.07 -5.06
C PRO A 56 -7.36 -14.12 -4.96
N GLU A 57 -7.17 -13.60 -3.77
CA GLU A 57 -6.10 -12.63 -3.51
C GLU A 57 -5.46 -12.93 -2.16
N VAL A 58 -4.15 -12.84 -2.13
CA VAL A 58 -3.39 -12.91 -0.90
C VAL A 58 -3.63 -11.65 -0.05
N ASP A 59 -3.84 -10.50 -0.72
CA ASP A 59 -4.27 -9.24 -0.11
C ASP A 59 -5.61 -8.80 -0.73
N ILE A 60 -6.64 -8.71 0.10
CA ILE A 60 -8.00 -8.40 -0.35
C ILE A 60 -8.14 -7.00 -0.96
N ALA A 61 -7.22 -6.08 -0.66
CA ALA A 61 -7.23 -4.75 -1.27
C ALA A 61 -7.02 -4.81 -2.79
N ASN A 62 -6.44 -5.89 -3.33
CA ASN A 62 -6.31 -6.12 -4.77
C ASN A 62 -7.68 -6.17 -5.48
N ALA A 63 -8.72 -6.63 -4.81
CA ALA A 63 -10.07 -6.63 -5.36
C ALA A 63 -10.64 -5.22 -5.60
N LEU A 64 -10.06 -4.20 -4.96
CA LEU A 64 -10.52 -2.80 -5.07
C LEU A 64 -9.87 -2.03 -6.22
N TYR A 65 -8.90 -2.62 -6.94
CA TYR A 65 -8.25 -1.97 -8.07
C TYR A 65 -9.26 -1.48 -9.11
N GLY A 66 -9.29 -0.16 -9.34
CA GLY A 66 -10.13 0.46 -10.36
C GLY A 66 -11.65 0.32 -10.15
N GLN A 67 -12.12 -0.10 -8.98
CA GLN A 67 -13.54 -0.35 -8.73
C GLN A 67 -14.34 0.91 -8.35
N PHE A 68 -13.69 1.90 -7.75
CA PHE A 68 -14.36 3.08 -7.22
C PHE A 68 -13.70 4.37 -7.71
N SER A 69 -14.52 5.34 -8.12
CA SER A 69 -14.04 6.67 -8.54
C SER A 69 -13.41 7.40 -7.36
N GLY A 70 -12.23 7.99 -7.60
CA GLY A 70 -11.46 8.71 -6.60
C GLY A 70 -10.69 7.82 -5.61
N LEU A 71 -10.80 6.48 -5.70
CA LEU A 71 -10.01 5.54 -4.90
C LEU A 71 -8.85 5.00 -5.73
N LEU A 72 -7.64 5.25 -5.27
CA LEU A 72 -6.41 4.63 -5.79
C LEU A 72 -5.95 3.54 -4.85
N VAL A 73 -5.78 2.35 -5.37
CA VAL A 73 -5.06 1.24 -4.72
C VAL A 73 -3.71 1.14 -5.41
N LYS A 74 -2.63 1.24 -4.64
CA LYS A 74 -1.26 1.25 -5.16
C LYS A 74 -0.39 0.29 -4.36
N ASN A 75 0.48 -0.44 -5.04
CA ASN A 75 1.57 -1.13 -4.38
C ASN A 75 2.49 -0.09 -3.72
N SER A 76 2.72 -0.20 -2.41
CA SER A 76 3.66 0.70 -1.76
C SER A 76 5.06 0.15 -1.95
N SER A 77 5.88 0.93 -2.69
CA SER A 77 7.20 0.54 -3.13
C SER A 77 8.27 0.56 -2.05
N SER A 78 8.05 1.19 -0.92
CA SER A 78 9.18 1.64 -0.10
C SER A 78 9.41 0.86 1.18
N THR A 79 8.50 0.00 1.58
CA THR A 79 8.70 -0.76 2.81
C THR A 79 8.23 -2.19 2.62
N TYR A 80 9.21 -3.05 2.45
CA TYR A 80 9.14 -4.30 3.14
C TYR A 80 8.77 -3.92 4.57
N ASP A 81 7.53 -4.14 4.96
CA ASP A 81 7.21 -4.07 6.38
C ASP A 81 8.15 -5.07 7.04
N SER A 82 9.20 -4.56 7.69
CA SER A 82 10.24 -5.38 8.33
C SER A 82 9.65 -6.41 9.29
N ASN A 83 8.38 -6.24 9.63
CA ASN A 83 7.62 -7.11 10.52
C ASN A 83 6.69 -8.07 9.79
N ARG A 84 6.49 -7.95 8.46
CA ARG A 84 5.53 -8.78 7.72
C ARG A 84 5.97 -9.18 6.32
N SER A 85 7.07 -8.64 5.79
CA SER A 85 7.68 -8.93 4.46
C SER A 85 6.70 -9.01 3.27
N ARG A 86 5.58 -8.32 3.36
CA ARG A 86 4.61 -8.20 2.29
C ARG A 86 4.68 -6.81 1.67
N LEU A 87 4.51 -6.76 0.37
CA LEU A 87 4.19 -5.52 -0.31
C LEU A 87 2.86 -5.02 0.24
N LYS A 88 2.90 -4.00 1.07
CA LYS A 88 1.70 -3.41 1.63
C LYS A 88 1.01 -2.57 0.57
N LEU A 89 -0.25 -2.87 0.29
CA LEU A 89 -1.08 -2.01 -0.55
C LEU A 89 -1.45 -0.73 0.21
N SER A 90 -1.32 0.39 -0.44
CA SER A 90 -1.79 1.67 0.06
C SER A 90 -3.11 2.06 -0.60
N LEU A 91 -4.07 2.46 0.22
CA LEU A 91 -5.33 3.02 -0.23
C LEU A 91 -5.26 4.54 -0.13
N ARG A 92 -5.62 5.21 -1.22
CA ARG A 92 -5.70 6.66 -1.28
C ARG A 92 -7.06 7.08 -1.83
N LEU A 93 -7.84 7.77 -1.00
CA LEU A 93 -9.12 8.34 -1.39
C LEU A 93 -8.93 9.83 -1.62
N ARG A 94 -9.08 10.28 -2.89
CA ARG A 94 -8.82 11.68 -3.28
C ARG A 94 -7.45 12.18 -2.78
N GLY A 95 -6.41 11.31 -2.89
CA GLY A 95 -5.03 11.62 -2.49
C GLY A 95 -4.67 11.34 -1.02
N HIS A 96 -5.63 11.08 -0.15
CA HIS A 96 -5.43 10.90 1.29
C HIS A 96 -5.67 9.45 1.73
N SER A 97 -5.05 9.03 2.85
CA SER A 97 -5.28 7.72 3.47
C SER A 97 -6.62 7.71 4.21
N PRO A 98 -7.64 6.95 3.77
CA PRO A 98 -8.95 6.94 4.40
C PRO A 98 -8.95 6.20 5.74
N LEU A 99 -9.93 6.51 6.59
CA LEU A 99 -10.23 5.69 7.75
C LEU A 99 -10.87 4.37 7.31
N LEU A 100 -10.29 3.24 7.70
CA LEU A 100 -10.83 1.91 7.45
C LEU A 100 -11.67 1.45 8.63
N LEU A 101 -12.89 1.02 8.37
CA LEU A 101 -13.80 0.48 9.36
C LEU A 101 -14.26 -0.92 8.96
N VAL A 102 -14.23 -1.85 9.91
CA VAL A 102 -14.84 -3.17 9.79
C VAL A 102 -15.90 -3.30 10.87
N ASP A 103 -17.15 -3.50 10.46
CA ASP A 103 -18.31 -3.55 11.35
C ASP A 103 -18.42 -2.32 12.28
N GLY A 104 -17.97 -1.15 11.78
CA GLY A 104 -17.99 0.15 12.49
C GLY A 104 -16.75 0.45 13.32
N PHE A 105 -15.77 -0.44 13.42
CA PHE A 105 -14.56 -0.28 14.21
C PHE A 105 -13.32 -0.07 13.33
N PRO A 106 -12.36 0.78 13.74
CA PRO A 106 -11.09 0.95 13.04
C PRO A 106 -10.25 -0.34 13.05
N ARG A 107 -10.23 -1.05 11.92
CA ARG A 107 -9.50 -2.30 11.70
C ARG A 107 -8.85 -2.27 10.33
N ASP A 108 -7.80 -3.07 10.15
CA ASP A 108 -7.08 -3.15 8.89
C ASP A 108 -7.77 -4.12 7.91
N LEU A 109 -7.61 -3.89 6.60
CA LEU A 109 -8.10 -4.82 5.57
C LEU A 109 -7.45 -6.19 5.67
N ASP A 110 -6.17 -6.23 6.03
CA ASP A 110 -5.43 -7.48 6.23
C ASP A 110 -6.06 -8.42 7.25
N ASP A 111 -7.00 -7.94 8.06
CA ASP A 111 -7.68 -8.74 9.08
C ASP A 111 -8.85 -9.54 8.51
N LEU A 112 -9.17 -9.34 7.22
CA LEU A 112 -10.32 -9.95 6.56
C LEU A 112 -9.90 -10.90 5.44
N GLU A 113 -10.79 -11.86 5.16
CA GLU A 113 -10.76 -12.66 3.94
C GLU A 113 -11.96 -12.31 3.05
N GLY A 114 -11.82 -12.47 1.73
CA GLY A 114 -12.86 -12.06 0.78
C GLY A 114 -14.22 -12.71 1.02
N VAL A 115 -14.23 -13.96 1.49
CA VAL A 115 -15.45 -14.71 1.81
C VAL A 115 -16.23 -14.17 3.01
N GLU A 116 -15.59 -13.36 3.87
CA GLU A 116 -16.20 -12.79 5.07
C GLU A 116 -16.97 -11.49 4.79
N ILE A 117 -16.71 -10.85 3.65
CA ILE A 117 -17.21 -9.52 3.32
C ILE A 117 -18.60 -9.63 2.70
N ASP A 118 -19.54 -8.87 3.24
CA ASP A 118 -20.88 -8.69 2.69
C ASP A 118 -20.96 -7.46 1.80
N LYS A 119 -20.42 -6.32 2.27
CA LYS A 119 -20.52 -5.02 1.61
C LYS A 119 -19.33 -4.12 1.92
N ILE A 120 -18.95 -3.31 0.95
CA ILE A 120 -18.04 -2.18 1.11
C ILE A 120 -18.72 -0.88 0.70
N GLU A 121 -18.46 0.18 1.44
CA GLU A 121 -19.00 1.52 1.20
C GLU A 121 -17.87 2.55 1.28
N ILE A 122 -17.82 3.43 0.28
CA ILE A 122 -16.87 4.55 0.24
C ILE A 122 -17.63 5.83 0.59
N LEU A 123 -17.27 6.41 1.74
CA LEU A 123 -17.90 7.59 2.30
C LEU A 123 -16.94 8.78 2.15
N LYS A 124 -17.21 9.65 1.18
CA LYS A 124 -16.29 10.73 0.78
C LYS A 124 -16.91 12.12 0.87
N ASP A 125 -18.24 12.23 1.06
CA ASP A 125 -18.94 13.48 1.22
C ASP A 125 -18.71 14.13 2.59
N ALA A 126 -19.09 15.42 2.71
CA ALA A 126 -18.83 16.21 3.93
C ALA A 126 -19.60 15.68 5.15
N ALA A 127 -20.86 15.27 4.97
CA ALA A 127 -21.69 14.82 6.07
C ALA A 127 -21.26 13.45 6.58
N ALA A 128 -20.92 12.52 5.67
CA ALA A 128 -20.38 11.22 6.02
C ALA A 128 -19.01 11.33 6.72
N ALA A 129 -18.16 12.26 6.29
CA ALA A 129 -16.89 12.53 6.95
C ALA A 129 -17.07 13.10 8.38
N ALA A 130 -18.02 14.00 8.58
CA ALA A 130 -18.33 14.61 9.87
C ALA A 130 -18.80 13.61 10.93
N LEU A 131 -19.42 12.48 10.52
CA LEU A 131 -19.80 11.39 11.45
C LEU A 131 -18.63 10.84 12.27
N TYR A 132 -17.41 10.98 11.73
CA TYR A 132 -16.18 10.47 12.34
C TYR A 132 -15.27 11.59 12.88
N GLY A 133 -15.76 12.83 12.88
CA GLY A 133 -15.15 13.99 13.51
C GLY A 133 -13.66 14.14 13.22
N VAL A 134 -12.84 14.06 14.27
CA VAL A 134 -11.37 14.18 14.18
C VAL A 134 -10.68 13.03 13.40
N LYS A 135 -11.38 11.98 13.03
CA LYS A 135 -10.85 10.86 12.23
C LYS A 135 -11.42 10.83 10.80
N GLY A 136 -12.37 11.70 10.48
CA GLY A 136 -13.09 11.65 9.20
C GLY A 136 -12.50 12.47 8.06
N GLY A 137 -11.46 13.29 8.32
CA GLY A 137 -10.94 14.26 7.35
C GLY A 137 -10.51 13.66 6.01
N ASN A 138 -10.04 12.44 5.99
CA ASN A 138 -9.54 11.75 4.79
C ASN A 138 -10.60 10.88 4.08
N GLY A 139 -11.88 10.97 4.49
CA GLY A 139 -12.91 10.05 4.04
C GLY A 139 -12.85 8.70 4.76
N VAL A 140 -13.83 7.84 4.51
CA VAL A 140 -14.00 6.57 5.22
C VAL A 140 -14.31 5.45 4.25
N ILE A 141 -13.69 4.29 4.44
CA ILE A 141 -14.05 3.03 3.81
C ILE A 141 -14.66 2.14 4.88
N SER A 142 -15.94 1.84 4.74
CA SER A 142 -16.71 1.02 5.68
C SER A 142 -16.97 -0.36 5.07
N ILE A 143 -16.57 -1.39 5.79
CA ILE A 143 -16.76 -2.79 5.40
C ILE A 143 -17.70 -3.44 6.41
N THR A 144 -18.71 -4.12 5.89
CA THR A 144 -19.64 -4.93 6.66
C THR A 144 -19.34 -6.40 6.39
N THR A 145 -19.24 -7.19 7.46
CA THR A 145 -19.00 -8.63 7.34
C THR A 145 -20.32 -9.42 7.25
N LYS A 146 -20.27 -10.59 6.61
CA LYS A 146 -21.42 -11.48 6.45
C LYS A 146 -21.96 -11.94 7.80
N ARG A 147 -23.27 -12.00 7.88
CA ARG A 147 -23.99 -12.50 9.06
C ARG A 147 -24.96 -13.61 8.67
N GLY A 148 -25.45 -14.34 9.68
CA GLY A 148 -26.43 -15.40 9.46
C GLY A 148 -27.77 -14.89 8.96
N GLN A 149 -28.52 -15.76 8.30
CA GLN A 149 -29.86 -15.50 7.77
C GLN A 149 -30.84 -16.50 8.37
N ASP A 150 -32.13 -16.17 8.40
CA ASP A 150 -33.20 -17.11 8.72
C ASP A 150 -33.40 -18.06 7.54
N ALA A 151 -32.51 -19.05 7.45
CA ALA A 151 -32.44 -20.01 6.36
C ALA A 151 -31.81 -21.32 6.86
N PRO A 152 -32.06 -22.46 6.17
CA PRO A 152 -31.33 -23.68 6.40
C PRO A 152 -29.82 -23.52 6.28
N LEU A 153 -29.10 -24.39 6.96
CA LEU A 153 -27.64 -24.45 6.86
C LEU A 153 -27.19 -24.56 5.39
N LYS A 154 -26.38 -23.60 4.99
CA LYS A 154 -25.62 -23.61 3.74
C LYS A 154 -24.13 -23.73 4.05
N VAL A 155 -23.48 -24.71 3.42
CA VAL A 155 -22.05 -24.95 3.55
C VAL A 155 -21.36 -24.66 2.22
N THR A 156 -20.27 -23.90 2.27
CA THR A 156 -19.43 -23.68 1.11
C THR A 156 -17.99 -24.08 1.45
N ALA A 157 -17.37 -24.87 0.58
CA ALA A 157 -15.94 -25.22 0.65
C ALA A 157 -15.26 -24.75 -0.63
N ARG A 158 -14.13 -24.01 -0.50
CA ARG A 158 -13.35 -23.53 -1.64
C ARG A 158 -11.88 -23.89 -1.43
N TYR A 159 -11.25 -24.39 -2.46
CA TYR A 159 -9.80 -24.54 -2.51
C TYR A 159 -9.27 -23.90 -3.77
N GLN A 160 -8.14 -23.19 -3.65
CA GLN A 160 -7.49 -22.50 -4.76
C GLN A 160 -5.98 -22.69 -4.66
N TYR A 161 -5.38 -22.92 -5.82
CA TYR A 161 -3.94 -23.01 -6.01
C TYR A 161 -3.50 -21.84 -6.89
N GLY A 162 -2.52 -21.09 -6.45
CA GLY A 162 -1.96 -19.94 -7.14
C GLY A 162 -0.50 -20.17 -7.52
N LEU A 163 -0.19 -19.94 -8.79
CA LEU A 163 1.17 -19.92 -9.31
C LEU A 163 1.62 -18.47 -9.44
N GLN A 164 2.57 -18.03 -8.62
CA GLN A 164 3.17 -16.69 -8.68
C GLN A 164 4.38 -16.69 -9.60
N THR A 165 4.49 -15.69 -10.45
CA THR A 165 5.66 -15.44 -11.30
C THR A 165 6.06 -13.98 -11.23
N MET A 166 7.29 -13.66 -11.60
CA MET A 166 7.73 -12.28 -11.71
C MET A 166 6.97 -11.58 -12.85
N PHE A 167 6.47 -10.38 -12.57
CA PHE A 167 5.85 -9.56 -13.60
C PHE A 167 6.91 -8.86 -14.46
N ARG A 168 7.97 -8.34 -13.81
CA ARG A 168 9.19 -7.78 -14.43
C ARG A 168 10.39 -8.17 -13.60
N ALA A 169 11.45 -8.56 -14.28
CA ALA A 169 12.76 -8.83 -13.69
C ALA A 169 13.79 -7.88 -14.32
N PRO A 170 14.67 -7.27 -13.52
CA PRO A 170 15.78 -6.51 -14.08
C PRO A 170 16.83 -7.44 -14.69
N GLU A 171 17.52 -6.96 -15.71
CA GLU A 171 18.68 -7.63 -16.29
C GLU A 171 19.93 -6.80 -15.98
N PHE A 172 21.03 -7.47 -15.74
CA PHE A 172 22.31 -6.88 -15.39
C PHE A 172 23.40 -7.33 -16.35
N ALA A 173 24.49 -6.55 -16.40
CA ALA A 173 25.67 -6.89 -17.17
C ALA A 173 26.23 -8.24 -16.72
N ASP A 174 26.59 -9.10 -17.67
CA ASP A 174 27.48 -10.23 -17.41
C ASP A 174 28.89 -9.75 -17.02
N ALA A 175 29.73 -10.68 -16.56
CA ALA A 175 31.06 -10.34 -16.05
C ALA A 175 31.99 -9.68 -17.09
N TYR A 176 31.93 -10.13 -18.34
CA TYR A 176 32.74 -9.54 -19.41
C TYR A 176 32.26 -8.12 -19.76
N THR A 177 30.96 -7.96 -19.99
CA THR A 177 30.34 -6.65 -20.27
C THR A 177 30.57 -5.67 -19.11
N TYR A 178 30.42 -6.12 -17.87
CA TYR A 178 30.75 -5.33 -16.67
C TYR A 178 32.23 -4.88 -16.69
N GLY A 179 33.18 -5.82 -16.87
CA GLY A 179 34.61 -5.53 -16.87
C GLY A 179 35.01 -4.53 -17.96
N PHE A 180 34.43 -4.71 -19.16
CA PHE A 180 34.66 -3.82 -20.28
C PHE A 180 34.16 -2.39 -19.98
N LEU A 181 32.91 -2.25 -19.49
CA LEU A 181 32.29 -0.95 -19.18
C LEU A 181 32.95 -0.27 -17.98
N VAL A 182 33.44 -1.03 -17.00
CA VAL A 182 34.23 -0.49 -15.89
C VAL A 182 35.54 0.10 -16.41
N ASN A 183 36.21 -0.58 -17.32
CA ASN A 183 37.46 -0.05 -17.94
C ASN A 183 37.17 1.21 -18.75
N GLU A 184 36.08 1.25 -19.51
CA GLU A 184 35.63 2.45 -20.24
C GLU A 184 35.36 3.62 -19.25
N ALA A 185 34.58 3.36 -18.16
CA ALA A 185 34.31 4.35 -17.15
C ALA A 185 35.59 4.88 -16.48
N ARG A 186 36.52 4.00 -16.12
CA ARG A 186 37.80 4.38 -15.50
C ARG A 186 38.66 5.21 -16.45
N SER A 187 38.70 4.86 -17.74
CA SER A 187 39.38 5.67 -18.76
C SER A 187 38.79 7.08 -18.82
N LEU A 188 37.46 7.22 -18.79
CA LEU A 188 36.78 8.54 -18.75
C LEU A 188 37.05 9.29 -17.43
N ASP A 189 37.31 8.57 -16.35
CA ASP A 189 37.70 9.14 -15.06
C ASP A 189 39.18 9.56 -15.03
N GLY A 190 39.99 9.15 -16.03
CA GLY A 190 41.43 9.35 -16.04
C GLY A 190 42.17 8.35 -15.16
N LEU A 191 41.60 7.20 -14.90
CA LEU A 191 42.17 6.14 -14.08
C LEU A 191 42.67 4.98 -14.94
N PRO A 192 43.66 4.20 -14.46
CA PRO A 192 44.10 2.99 -15.17
C PRO A 192 42.97 1.96 -15.26
N ALA A 193 43.01 1.13 -16.30
CA ALA A 193 42.05 0.01 -16.42
C ALA A 193 42.05 -0.87 -15.16
N LYS A 194 40.90 -1.37 -14.77
CA LYS A 194 40.75 -2.32 -13.67
C LYS A 194 41.11 -3.74 -14.10
N TYR A 195 40.74 -4.09 -15.32
CA TYR A 195 41.00 -5.40 -15.93
C TYR A 195 41.90 -5.22 -17.14
N ASN A 196 42.96 -5.99 -17.24
CA ASN A 196 43.78 -6.07 -18.44
C ASN A 196 43.12 -6.95 -19.52
N ASP A 197 43.69 -7.01 -20.73
CA ASP A 197 43.08 -7.76 -21.84
C ASP A 197 42.98 -9.28 -21.55
N ALA A 198 43.98 -9.86 -20.84
CA ALA A 198 43.96 -11.27 -20.47
C ALA A 198 42.87 -11.56 -19.43
N GLU A 199 42.65 -10.65 -18.49
CA GLU A 199 41.58 -10.77 -17.50
C GLU A 199 40.18 -10.62 -18.14
N LEU A 200 40.04 -9.67 -19.09
CA LEU A 200 38.82 -9.54 -19.89
C LEU A 200 38.56 -10.82 -20.70
N LEU A 201 39.63 -11.41 -21.31
CA LEU A 201 39.48 -12.67 -22.03
C LEU A 201 39.10 -13.84 -21.08
N ALA A 202 39.63 -13.85 -19.86
CA ALA A 202 39.26 -14.84 -18.84
C ALA A 202 37.79 -14.73 -18.44
N LEU A 203 37.26 -13.49 -18.23
CA LEU A 203 35.86 -13.22 -18.00
C LEU A 203 34.97 -13.64 -19.17
N TYR A 204 35.41 -13.40 -20.40
CA TYR A 204 34.67 -13.77 -21.62
C TYR A 204 34.64 -15.29 -21.85
N SER A 205 35.77 -15.95 -21.67
CA SER A 205 35.91 -17.39 -21.96
C SER A 205 35.24 -18.28 -20.91
N GLY A 206 35.07 -17.79 -19.66
CA GLY A 206 34.54 -18.57 -18.54
C GLY A 206 35.47 -19.73 -18.09
N GLN A 207 36.70 -19.78 -18.56
CA GLN A 207 37.64 -20.90 -18.28
C GLN A 207 38.07 -20.94 -16.79
N TYR A 208 37.96 -19.83 -16.09
CA TYR A 208 38.44 -19.69 -14.72
C TYR A 208 37.31 -19.24 -13.78
N PRO A 209 36.28 -20.09 -13.55
CA PRO A 209 35.03 -19.67 -12.87
C PRO A 209 35.20 -19.25 -11.41
N TYR A 210 36.31 -19.63 -10.77
CA TYR A 210 36.61 -19.24 -9.39
C TYR A 210 37.42 -17.95 -9.30
N ALA A 211 38.33 -17.72 -10.26
CA ALA A 211 39.16 -16.53 -10.31
C ALA A 211 38.47 -15.35 -11.02
N TYR A 212 37.77 -15.67 -12.12
CA TYR A 212 37.05 -14.72 -12.96
C TYR A 212 35.60 -15.18 -13.16
N PRO A 213 34.78 -15.07 -12.10
CA PRO A 213 33.42 -15.59 -12.10
C PRO A 213 32.48 -14.76 -13.00
N ASN A 214 31.42 -15.44 -13.44
CA ASN A 214 30.29 -14.82 -14.12
C ASN A 214 29.00 -15.35 -13.51
N VAL A 215 28.49 -14.68 -12.47
CA VAL A 215 27.36 -15.14 -11.68
C VAL A 215 26.12 -14.29 -11.98
N ASN A 216 25.06 -14.94 -12.42
CA ASN A 216 23.77 -14.30 -12.45
C ASN A 216 23.10 -14.43 -11.08
N TRP A 217 23.33 -13.43 -10.21
CA TRP A 217 22.85 -13.44 -8.82
C TRP A 217 21.34 -13.53 -8.72
N TRP A 218 20.62 -12.95 -9.67
CA TRP A 218 19.17 -13.02 -9.72
C TRP A 218 18.68 -14.47 -9.85
N ASN A 219 19.25 -15.20 -10.81
CA ASN A 219 18.93 -16.60 -11.05
C ASN A 219 19.43 -17.53 -9.94
N GLU A 220 20.48 -17.12 -9.19
CA GLU A 220 20.95 -17.91 -8.06
C GLU A 220 20.04 -17.83 -6.84
N VAL A 221 19.31 -16.72 -6.67
CA VAL A 221 18.47 -16.48 -5.50
C VAL A 221 17.00 -16.82 -5.78
N PHE A 222 16.49 -16.44 -6.94
CA PHE A 222 15.07 -16.62 -7.25
C PHE A 222 14.81 -17.87 -8.11
N ARG A 223 13.65 -18.44 -7.92
CA ARG A 223 13.04 -19.47 -8.76
C ARG A 223 12.00 -18.83 -9.68
N ASP A 224 11.61 -19.55 -10.74
CA ASP A 224 10.68 -19.02 -11.75
C ASP A 224 9.26 -18.79 -11.22
N HIS A 225 8.87 -19.55 -10.21
CA HIS A 225 7.53 -19.47 -9.62
C HIS A 225 7.51 -19.73 -8.12
N GLY A 226 6.53 -19.14 -7.44
CA GLY A 226 6.12 -19.39 -6.08
C GLY A 226 4.74 -20.05 -6.06
N ASP A 227 4.42 -20.73 -4.95
CA ASP A 227 3.19 -21.50 -4.79
C ASP A 227 2.33 -20.90 -3.69
N ASN A 228 1.04 -20.73 -3.98
CA ASN A 228 0.04 -20.27 -3.02
C ASN A 228 -1.07 -21.32 -2.88
N HIS A 229 -1.48 -21.55 -1.65
CA HIS A 229 -2.61 -22.44 -1.35
C HIS A 229 -3.60 -21.68 -0.48
N GLN A 230 -4.86 -21.64 -0.91
CA GLN A 230 -5.93 -21.05 -0.12
C GLN A 230 -7.08 -22.06 0.02
N ALA A 231 -7.51 -22.29 1.26
CA ALA A 231 -8.66 -23.14 1.58
C ALA A 231 -9.63 -22.36 2.47
N GLU A 232 -10.90 -22.42 2.15
CA GLU A 232 -11.93 -21.67 2.87
C GLU A 232 -13.19 -22.53 3.04
N PHE A 233 -13.74 -22.48 4.24
CA PHE A 233 -15.00 -23.12 4.59
C PHE A 233 -15.93 -22.09 5.23
N THR A 234 -17.16 -22.00 4.73
CA THR A 234 -18.17 -21.12 5.32
C THR A 234 -19.44 -21.88 5.67
N PHE A 235 -20.04 -21.50 6.79
CA PHE A 235 -21.27 -22.04 7.31
C PHE A 235 -22.21 -20.88 7.61
N THR A 236 -23.37 -20.86 7.00
CA THR A 236 -24.38 -19.82 7.26
C THR A 236 -25.75 -20.43 7.41
N GLY A 237 -26.54 -19.91 8.32
CA GLY A 237 -27.88 -20.38 8.56
C GLY A 237 -28.48 -19.78 9.81
N GLY A 238 -29.62 -20.30 10.21
CA GLY A 238 -30.26 -19.90 11.46
C GLY A 238 -31.77 -19.95 11.39
N ASN A 239 -32.38 -19.32 12.38
CA ASN A 239 -33.79 -19.12 12.48
C ASN A 239 -34.08 -17.72 13.03
N ARG A 240 -35.35 -17.36 13.22
CA ARG A 240 -35.75 -16.05 13.70
C ARG A 240 -35.02 -15.60 14.99
N ASN A 241 -34.68 -16.52 15.89
CA ASN A 241 -34.08 -16.18 17.18
C ASN A 241 -32.55 -16.28 17.20
N PHE A 242 -31.98 -17.12 16.35
CA PHE A 242 -30.56 -17.40 16.33
C PHE A 242 -30.08 -17.54 14.89
N ARG A 243 -29.20 -16.63 14.44
CA ARG A 243 -28.61 -16.62 13.11
C ARG A 243 -27.10 -16.63 13.26
N TYR A 244 -26.41 -17.36 12.40
CA TYR A 244 -24.97 -17.48 12.48
C TYR A 244 -24.32 -17.51 11.10
N PHE A 245 -23.14 -16.92 11.04
CA PHE A 245 -22.16 -17.07 9.97
C PHE A 245 -20.84 -17.47 10.61
N ALA A 246 -20.21 -18.53 10.10
CA ALA A 246 -18.87 -18.93 10.51
C ALA A 246 -18.02 -19.15 9.26
N ALA A 247 -16.75 -18.76 9.33
CA ALA A 247 -15.77 -19.01 8.30
C ALA A 247 -14.48 -19.53 8.92
N VAL A 248 -13.84 -20.47 8.24
CA VAL A 248 -12.49 -20.96 8.53
C VAL A 248 -11.68 -20.78 7.26
N ASP A 249 -10.58 -20.11 7.36
CA ASP A 249 -9.68 -19.82 6.24
C ASP A 249 -8.25 -20.27 6.56
N TYR A 250 -7.57 -20.78 5.56
CA TYR A 250 -6.16 -21.11 5.59
C TYR A 250 -5.49 -20.59 4.32
N LEU A 251 -4.39 -19.88 4.48
CA LEU A 251 -3.54 -19.40 3.39
C LEU A 251 -2.10 -19.82 3.66
N LYS A 252 -1.47 -20.39 2.64
CA LYS A 252 -0.02 -20.60 2.60
C LYS A 252 0.52 -19.92 1.35
N GLU A 253 1.53 -19.09 1.53
CA GLU A 253 2.29 -18.42 0.47
C GLU A 253 3.76 -18.80 0.56
N ASP A 254 4.30 -19.41 -0.50
CA ASP A 254 5.72 -19.66 -0.66
C ASP A 254 6.30 -18.62 -1.64
N PHE A 255 7.24 -17.80 -1.18
CA PHE A 255 7.84 -16.73 -2.00
C PHE A 255 8.75 -17.27 -3.11
N LEU A 256 9.18 -16.38 -4.01
CA LEU A 256 10.03 -16.74 -5.17
C LEU A 256 11.46 -17.13 -4.82
N TYR A 257 11.90 -17.05 -3.57
CA TYR A 257 13.23 -17.50 -3.20
C TYR A 257 13.43 -18.99 -3.44
N LYS A 258 14.61 -19.37 -3.91
CA LYS A 258 15.03 -20.77 -3.92
C LYS A 258 14.98 -21.30 -2.50
N LYS A 259 14.67 -22.59 -2.36
CA LYS A 259 14.64 -23.22 -1.03
C LYS A 259 16.04 -23.23 -0.43
N ALA A 260 16.13 -22.76 0.80
CA ALA A 260 17.36 -22.89 1.58
C ALA A 260 17.63 -24.35 1.92
N SER A 261 18.90 -24.67 2.10
CA SER A 261 19.33 -25.99 2.58
C SER A 261 18.68 -26.30 3.93
N ALA A 262 18.33 -27.56 4.15
CA ALA A 262 17.80 -27.98 5.42
C ALA A 262 18.92 -27.93 6.48
N ASP A 263 18.75 -27.09 7.49
CA ASP A 263 19.46 -27.14 8.75
C ASP A 263 18.47 -27.59 9.82
N ASN A 264 18.77 -28.62 10.57
CA ASN A 264 17.89 -29.15 11.62
C ASN A 264 17.67 -28.17 12.78
N ARG A 265 18.44 -27.10 12.83
CA ARG A 265 18.41 -26.09 13.88
C ARG A 265 17.55 -24.89 13.56
N TYR A 266 17.32 -24.57 12.27
CA TYR A 266 16.51 -23.45 11.83
C TYR A 266 15.98 -23.66 10.40
N ASN A 267 14.97 -22.88 10.03
CA ASN A 267 14.36 -22.91 8.71
C ASN A 267 14.47 -21.54 8.04
N ALA A 268 15.39 -21.38 7.10
CA ALA A 268 15.61 -20.12 6.40
C ALA A 268 14.68 -19.91 5.18
N ASN A 269 13.73 -20.81 4.90
CA ASN A 269 12.79 -20.66 3.79
C ASN A 269 11.82 -19.52 4.04
N HIS A 270 11.47 -18.81 2.96
CA HIS A 270 10.55 -17.70 3.01
C HIS A 270 9.13 -18.17 2.76
N TYR A 271 8.24 -18.02 3.73
CA TYR A 271 6.82 -18.36 3.63
C TYR A 271 5.95 -17.51 4.56
N ASP A 272 4.67 -17.42 4.25
CA ASP A 272 3.62 -16.85 5.08
C ASP A 272 2.49 -17.86 5.22
N ASN A 273 2.20 -18.31 6.44
CA ASN A 273 1.11 -19.21 6.77
C ASN A 273 0.09 -18.47 7.63
N ARG A 274 -1.18 -18.61 7.30
CA ARG A 274 -2.27 -17.98 8.05
C ARG A 274 -3.41 -18.95 8.27
N LEU A 275 -3.94 -18.95 9.46
CA LEU A 275 -5.17 -19.63 9.82
C LEU A 275 -6.11 -18.63 10.46
N GLY A 276 -7.29 -18.46 9.91
CA GLY A 276 -8.33 -17.57 10.40
C GLY A 276 -9.60 -18.29 10.74
N ILE A 277 -10.30 -17.80 11.76
CA ILE A 277 -11.65 -18.27 12.14
C ILE A 277 -12.49 -17.03 12.44
N ARG A 278 -13.61 -16.88 11.74
CA ARG A 278 -14.64 -15.87 12.03
C ARG A 278 -15.93 -16.54 12.50
N ALA A 279 -16.56 -15.94 13.49
CA ALA A 279 -17.92 -16.29 13.92
C ALA A 279 -18.72 -15.02 14.15
N ASN A 280 -19.81 -14.86 13.43
CA ASN A 280 -20.78 -13.79 13.61
C ASN A 280 -22.13 -14.42 14.01
N VAL A 281 -22.65 -14.02 15.16
CA VAL A 281 -23.87 -14.59 15.75
C VAL A 281 -24.84 -13.47 16.11
N ASP A 282 -26.08 -13.59 15.69
CA ASP A 282 -27.18 -12.70 16.03
C ASP A 282 -28.21 -13.47 16.86
N VAL A 283 -28.53 -12.95 18.02
CA VAL A 283 -29.47 -13.59 18.97
C VAL A 283 -30.56 -12.60 19.36
N ASN A 284 -31.80 -12.92 19.05
CA ASN A 284 -32.98 -12.25 19.63
C ASN A 284 -33.21 -12.81 21.02
N ILE A 285 -32.65 -12.17 22.06
CA ILE A 285 -32.78 -12.61 23.48
C ILE A 285 -34.24 -12.53 23.91
N THR A 286 -34.89 -11.42 23.53
CA THR A 286 -36.32 -11.20 23.68
C THR A 286 -36.88 -10.58 22.40
N PRO A 287 -38.19 -10.47 22.20
CA PRO A 287 -38.75 -9.74 21.06
C PRO A 287 -38.28 -8.27 20.94
N SER A 288 -37.83 -7.70 22.06
CA SER A 288 -37.35 -6.30 22.12
C SER A 288 -35.85 -6.17 22.35
N THR A 289 -35.10 -7.28 22.50
CA THR A 289 -33.65 -7.27 22.78
C THR A 289 -32.89 -8.09 21.77
N LEU A 290 -32.03 -7.45 20.99
CA LEU A 290 -31.13 -8.09 20.04
C LEU A 290 -29.67 -7.97 20.53
N MET A 291 -28.96 -9.09 20.49
CA MET A 291 -27.51 -9.14 20.68
C MET A 291 -26.83 -9.61 19.40
N LYS A 292 -25.79 -8.87 18.97
CA LYS A 292 -24.92 -9.27 17.88
C LYS A 292 -23.50 -9.43 18.39
N ILE A 293 -22.90 -10.57 18.08
CA ILE A 293 -21.52 -10.89 18.45
C ILE A 293 -20.74 -11.11 17.18
N GLY A 294 -19.56 -10.51 17.09
CA GLY A 294 -18.56 -10.75 16.05
C GLY A 294 -17.23 -11.14 16.69
N VAL A 295 -16.62 -12.22 16.22
CA VAL A 295 -15.28 -12.64 16.66
C VAL A 295 -14.48 -13.08 15.43
N LYS A 296 -13.26 -12.56 15.27
CA LYS A 296 -12.25 -13.07 14.35
C LYS A 296 -10.99 -13.40 15.15
N ALA A 297 -10.56 -14.65 15.08
CA ALA A 297 -9.25 -15.07 15.54
C ALA A 297 -8.37 -15.38 14.34
N ARG A 298 -7.08 -14.97 14.38
CA ARG A 298 -6.12 -15.24 13.34
C ARG A 298 -4.76 -15.56 13.93
N LEU A 299 -4.18 -16.62 13.44
CA LEU A 299 -2.78 -16.98 13.66
C LEU A 299 -2.05 -16.79 12.33
N ALA A 300 -0.97 -16.06 12.35
CA ALA A 300 -0.12 -15.87 11.18
C ALA A 300 1.33 -16.13 11.57
N GLU A 301 2.02 -16.92 10.75
CA GLU A 301 3.43 -17.23 10.90
C GLU A 301 4.14 -16.79 9.62
N PHE A 302 4.99 -15.81 9.75
CA PHE A 302 5.83 -15.32 8.69
C PHE A 302 7.29 -15.69 8.97
N ASN A 303 7.93 -16.38 8.05
CA ASN A 303 9.30 -16.82 8.17
C ASN A 303 10.17 -16.34 7.01
N GLN A 304 11.41 -16.00 7.31
CA GLN A 304 12.40 -15.58 6.31
C GLN A 304 13.82 -15.81 6.79
N GLY A 305 14.80 -15.80 5.88
CA GLY A 305 16.22 -15.75 6.23
C GLY A 305 16.54 -14.50 7.07
N TYR A 306 17.50 -14.60 7.97
CA TYR A 306 17.78 -13.56 8.98
C TYR A 306 18.07 -12.17 8.39
N TYR A 307 18.78 -12.06 7.29
CA TYR A 307 19.08 -10.80 6.59
C TYR A 307 18.45 -10.71 5.19
N SER A 308 17.21 -11.11 5.02
CA SER A 308 16.54 -11.13 3.72
C SER A 308 16.56 -9.79 2.99
N GLY A 309 16.31 -8.68 3.67
CA GLY A 309 16.38 -7.34 3.06
C GLY A 309 17.76 -6.99 2.49
N ARG A 310 18.83 -7.61 3.03
CA ARG A 310 20.17 -7.47 2.48
C ARG A 310 20.35 -8.29 1.20
N ILE A 311 19.67 -9.44 1.07
CA ILE A 311 19.70 -10.25 -0.16
C ILE A 311 19.17 -9.41 -1.32
N GLU A 312 17.98 -8.86 -1.17
CA GLU A 312 17.31 -8.12 -2.23
C GLU A 312 18.10 -6.88 -2.67
N SER A 313 18.55 -6.06 -1.72
CA SER A 313 19.36 -4.88 -2.06
C SER A 313 20.68 -5.25 -2.75
N THR A 314 21.29 -6.37 -2.34
CA THR A 314 22.52 -6.87 -2.95
C THR A 314 22.31 -7.32 -4.40
N LEU A 315 21.17 -7.94 -4.73
CA LEU A 315 20.85 -8.37 -6.09
C LEU A 315 20.81 -7.20 -7.10
N TYR A 316 20.50 -5.99 -6.65
CA TYR A 316 20.51 -4.80 -7.51
C TYR A 316 21.87 -4.12 -7.61
N THR A 317 22.82 -4.50 -6.80
CA THR A 317 24.10 -3.81 -6.68
C THR A 317 25.31 -4.68 -6.96
N LEU A 318 25.24 -5.98 -6.74
CA LEU A 318 26.38 -6.88 -6.82
C LEU A 318 26.72 -7.24 -8.29
N PRO A 319 27.94 -6.96 -8.77
CA PRO A 319 28.35 -7.33 -10.12
C PRO A 319 28.46 -8.85 -10.32
N ALA A 320 28.22 -9.31 -11.55
CA ALA A 320 28.41 -10.71 -11.95
C ALA A 320 29.87 -11.19 -11.77
N ALA A 321 30.82 -10.27 -11.89
CA ALA A 321 32.27 -10.51 -11.74
C ALA A 321 32.79 -10.38 -10.30
N ALA A 322 31.93 -10.19 -9.30
CA ALA A 322 32.36 -9.89 -7.93
C ALA A 322 33.10 -11.04 -7.27
N PHE A 323 32.52 -12.22 -7.26
CA PHE A 323 33.04 -13.47 -6.70
C PHE A 323 32.15 -14.65 -7.13
N PRO A 324 32.62 -15.92 -7.08
CA PRO A 324 31.78 -17.07 -7.36
C PRO A 324 30.78 -17.31 -6.21
N VAL A 325 29.72 -18.07 -6.47
CA VAL A 325 28.80 -18.47 -5.39
C VAL A 325 29.54 -19.25 -4.31
N MET A 326 30.34 -20.24 -4.72
CA MET A 326 31.24 -21.02 -3.87
C MET A 326 32.59 -21.16 -4.54
N GLN A 327 33.64 -21.19 -3.75
CA GLN A 327 34.99 -21.51 -4.18
C GLN A 327 35.16 -23.02 -4.39
N ALA A 328 36.30 -23.45 -4.99
CA ALA A 328 36.58 -24.86 -5.29
C ALA A 328 36.62 -25.74 -4.04
N ASP A 329 36.95 -25.18 -2.90
CA ASP A 329 37.00 -25.86 -1.60
C ASP A 329 35.66 -25.95 -0.86
N GLY A 330 34.60 -25.45 -1.49
CA GLY A 330 33.26 -25.45 -0.90
C GLY A 330 32.96 -24.29 0.05
N VAL A 331 33.88 -23.33 0.22
CA VAL A 331 33.66 -22.11 1.01
C VAL A 331 32.94 -21.08 0.14
N TYR A 332 31.98 -20.34 0.69
CA TYR A 332 31.28 -19.31 -0.04
C TYR A 332 32.22 -18.19 -0.54
N GLY A 333 31.97 -17.72 -1.76
CA GLY A 333 32.73 -16.62 -2.32
C GLY A 333 32.37 -15.29 -1.65
N GLY A 334 33.38 -14.44 -1.51
CA GLY A 334 33.29 -13.07 -1.03
C GLY A 334 34.61 -12.38 -1.25
N THR A 335 34.71 -11.09 -1.01
CA THR A 335 35.96 -10.31 -1.14
C THR A 335 36.09 -9.34 0.01
N SER A 336 37.31 -8.83 0.23
CA SER A 336 37.54 -7.74 1.18
C SER A 336 36.74 -6.47 0.86
N LEU A 337 36.42 -6.23 -0.42
CA LEU A 337 35.64 -5.07 -0.88
C LEU A 337 34.16 -5.21 -0.56
N TYR A 338 33.56 -6.37 -0.85
CA TYR A 338 32.14 -6.59 -0.71
C TYR A 338 31.77 -7.21 0.66
N GLY A 339 32.73 -7.82 1.34
CA GLY A 339 32.51 -8.49 2.63
C GLY A 339 31.64 -9.75 2.52
N ASN A 340 30.85 -9.99 3.54
CA ASN A 340 29.97 -11.16 3.66
C ASN A 340 28.58 -10.93 3.03
N VAL A 341 28.52 -10.42 1.81
CA VAL A 341 27.24 -10.08 1.15
C VAL A 341 26.76 -11.15 0.16
N ASN A 342 27.43 -12.29 0.05
CA ASN A 342 27.03 -13.35 -0.88
C ASN A 342 25.55 -13.73 -0.66
N PRO A 343 24.66 -13.45 -1.64
CA PRO A 343 23.22 -13.59 -1.42
C PRO A 343 22.78 -15.02 -1.12
N VAL A 344 23.48 -16.01 -1.74
CA VAL A 344 23.18 -17.44 -1.54
C VAL A 344 23.62 -17.87 -0.14
N ALA A 345 24.80 -17.44 0.31
CA ALA A 345 25.28 -17.73 1.66
C ALA A 345 24.37 -17.07 2.72
N VAL A 346 24.00 -15.82 2.52
CA VAL A 346 23.06 -15.11 3.40
C VAL A 346 21.72 -15.85 3.49
N MET A 347 21.22 -16.37 2.37
CA MET A 347 19.97 -17.13 2.33
C MET A 347 20.07 -18.48 3.06
N GLN A 348 21.22 -19.15 2.99
CA GLN A 348 21.37 -20.51 3.49
C GLN A 348 22.01 -20.60 4.87
N GLU A 349 22.98 -19.73 5.19
CA GLU A 349 23.84 -19.89 6.36
C GLU A 349 23.58 -18.86 7.47
N ASN A 350 22.86 -17.79 7.19
CA ASN A 350 22.73 -16.69 8.15
C ASN A 350 21.69 -16.94 9.25
N GLY A 351 20.88 -18.01 9.11
CA GLY A 351 19.84 -18.36 10.05
C GLY A 351 18.44 -17.96 9.61
N GLN A 352 17.53 -17.80 10.56
CA GLN A 352 16.13 -17.45 10.31
C GLN A 352 15.67 -16.28 11.17
N ARG A 353 14.59 -15.67 10.72
CA ARG A 353 13.78 -14.70 11.47
C ARG A 353 12.31 -15.04 11.25
N GLN A 354 11.63 -15.34 12.35
CA GLN A 354 10.23 -15.73 12.34
C GLN A 354 9.40 -14.74 13.15
N TRP A 355 8.24 -14.40 12.63
CA TRP A 355 7.25 -13.59 13.27
C TRP A 355 5.99 -14.42 13.45
N SER A 356 5.55 -14.60 14.68
CA SER A 356 4.29 -15.26 15.00
C SER A 356 3.32 -14.22 15.53
N GLN A 357 2.23 -13.98 14.78
CA GLN A 357 1.22 -12.99 15.12
C GLN A 357 -0.09 -13.66 15.50
N THR A 358 -0.59 -13.33 16.66
CA THR A 358 -1.94 -13.70 17.11
C THR A 358 -2.81 -12.46 17.14
N LYS A 359 -3.95 -12.51 16.46
CA LYS A 359 -4.96 -11.45 16.50
C LYS A 359 -6.28 -12.03 17.00
N VAL A 360 -6.94 -11.29 17.89
CA VAL A 360 -8.32 -11.55 18.29
C VAL A 360 -9.08 -10.25 18.20
N LEU A 361 -10.07 -10.19 17.32
CA LEU A 361 -10.92 -9.03 17.09
C LEU A 361 -12.32 -9.43 17.52
N ALA A 362 -12.85 -8.78 18.54
CA ALA A 362 -14.15 -9.10 19.09
C ALA A 362 -15.03 -7.86 19.23
N ASP A 363 -16.30 -7.99 18.93
CA ASP A 363 -17.29 -6.96 19.13
C ASP A 363 -18.63 -7.53 19.59
N ILE A 364 -19.32 -6.77 20.43
CA ILE A 364 -20.63 -7.11 20.96
C ILE A 364 -21.50 -5.87 20.88
N LEU A 365 -22.62 -5.98 20.16
CA LEU A 365 -23.69 -5.00 20.13
C LEU A 365 -24.89 -5.54 20.90
N LEU A 366 -25.40 -4.77 21.84
CA LEU A 366 -26.69 -4.99 22.48
C LEU A 366 -27.63 -3.87 22.06
N ARG A 367 -28.79 -4.20 21.50
CA ARG A 367 -29.85 -3.27 21.15
C ARG A 367 -31.10 -3.59 21.93
N GLN A 368 -31.68 -2.57 22.56
CA GLN A 368 -32.94 -2.61 23.25
C GLN A 368 -33.94 -1.72 22.56
N ASP A 369 -35.07 -2.27 22.14
CA ASP A 369 -36.23 -1.52 21.72
C ASP A 369 -36.91 -0.90 22.94
N LEU A 370 -37.09 0.39 22.95
CA LEU A 370 -37.75 1.19 23.98
C LEU A 370 -39.07 1.78 23.49
N GLY A 371 -39.64 1.23 22.44
CA GLY A 371 -40.88 1.66 21.80
C GLY A 371 -42.06 1.68 22.76
N MET A 372 -42.02 0.89 23.85
CA MET A 372 -43.01 0.93 24.94
C MET A 372 -42.95 2.22 25.75
N ILE A 373 -41.81 2.94 25.78
CA ILE A 373 -41.63 4.21 26.49
C ILE A 373 -41.98 5.37 25.55
N VAL A 374 -41.28 5.37 24.37
CA VAL A 374 -41.53 6.34 23.31
C VAL A 374 -41.56 5.58 21.98
N PRO A 375 -42.65 5.65 21.20
CA PRO A 375 -42.73 4.94 19.93
C PRO A 375 -41.57 5.32 19.00
N GLY A 376 -40.86 4.31 18.51
CA GLY A 376 -39.70 4.46 17.63
C GLY A 376 -38.37 4.67 18.36
N LEU A 377 -38.31 4.68 19.67
CA LEU A 377 -37.07 4.82 20.45
C LEU A 377 -36.38 3.46 20.60
N SER A 378 -35.06 3.44 20.44
CA SER A 378 -34.21 2.31 20.81
C SER A 378 -32.85 2.79 21.37
N ALA A 379 -32.20 1.94 22.16
CA ALA A 379 -30.87 2.19 22.68
C ALA A 379 -29.91 1.08 22.24
N ASP A 380 -28.71 1.46 21.86
CA ASP A 380 -27.63 0.53 21.52
C ASP A 380 -26.43 0.76 22.43
N ALA A 381 -25.81 -0.34 22.85
CA ALA A 381 -24.49 -0.34 23.46
C ALA A 381 -23.58 -1.26 22.62
N ASN A 382 -22.44 -0.76 22.20
CA ASN A 382 -21.50 -1.49 21.39
C ASN A 382 -20.09 -1.43 22.01
N VAL A 383 -19.44 -2.56 22.13
CA VAL A 383 -18.07 -2.69 22.68
C VAL A 383 -17.24 -3.50 21.70
N ALA A 384 -16.06 -3.00 21.37
CA ALA A 384 -15.06 -3.78 20.66
C ALA A 384 -13.78 -3.87 21.49
N PHE A 385 -13.15 -5.03 21.38
CA PHE A 385 -11.86 -5.32 21.98
C PHE A 385 -11.01 -6.08 20.97
N ASP A 386 -9.93 -5.46 20.54
CA ASP A 386 -8.97 -6.06 19.62
C ASP A 386 -7.63 -6.24 20.33
N TYR A 387 -7.11 -7.45 20.27
CA TYR A 387 -5.83 -7.86 20.82
C TYR A 387 -4.92 -8.31 19.67
N ILE A 388 -3.70 -7.77 19.60
CA ILE A 388 -2.67 -8.14 18.63
C ILE A 388 -1.39 -8.39 19.40
N GLY A 389 -0.96 -9.66 19.44
CA GLY A 389 0.32 -10.10 20.00
C GLY A 389 1.30 -10.45 18.90
N LEU A 390 2.55 -10.04 19.04
CA LEU A 390 3.62 -10.32 18.08
C LEU A 390 4.81 -10.90 18.81
N LEU A 391 5.10 -12.17 18.54
CA LEU A 391 6.30 -12.87 18.99
C LEU A 391 7.35 -12.85 17.87
N TYR A 392 8.55 -12.54 18.22
CA TYR A 392 9.70 -12.58 17.33
C TYR A 392 10.68 -13.65 17.78
N GLU A 393 11.11 -14.47 16.85
CA GLU A 393 12.12 -15.51 17.05
C GLU A 393 13.21 -15.36 16.01
N ARG A 394 14.45 -15.48 16.46
CA ARG A 394 15.64 -15.36 15.64
C ARG A 394 16.57 -16.53 15.92
N ALA A 395 17.08 -17.12 14.85
CA ALA A 395 18.27 -17.95 14.88
C ALA A 395 19.31 -17.28 14.01
N SER A 396 20.50 -17.05 14.50
CA SER A 396 21.59 -16.46 13.74
C SER A 396 22.87 -17.27 13.83
N LYS A 397 23.64 -17.25 12.75
CA LYS A 397 24.86 -17.99 12.59
C LYS A 397 25.85 -17.20 11.74
N ASP A 398 27.08 -17.13 12.15
CA ASP A 398 28.16 -16.60 11.33
C ASP A 398 28.66 -17.65 10.35
N TRP A 399 29.10 -17.20 9.19
CA TRP A 399 29.63 -18.04 8.13
C TRP A 399 30.95 -17.48 7.59
N GLN A 400 31.84 -18.38 7.13
CA GLN A 400 33.13 -18.06 6.53
C GLN A 400 32.97 -17.85 5.03
N TYR A 401 33.67 -16.85 4.51
CA TYR A 401 33.80 -16.65 3.07
C TYR A 401 35.26 -16.54 2.69
N SER A 402 35.54 -16.74 1.40
CA SER A 402 36.91 -16.63 0.89
C SER A 402 36.97 -15.85 -0.42
N GLU A 403 38.11 -15.20 -0.59
CA GLU A 403 38.49 -14.44 -1.76
C GLU A 403 39.64 -15.15 -2.45
N LEU A 404 39.52 -15.42 -3.76
CA LEU A 404 40.62 -15.85 -4.57
C LEU A 404 41.24 -14.61 -5.23
N VAL A 405 42.30 -14.10 -4.63
CA VAL A 405 43.10 -13.00 -5.20
C VAL A 405 43.93 -13.56 -6.34
N SER A 406 43.53 -13.20 -7.57
CA SER A 406 44.18 -13.75 -8.78
C SER A 406 44.75 -12.64 -9.62
N THR A 407 45.91 -12.92 -10.18
CA THR A 407 46.57 -12.06 -11.18
C THR A 407 46.94 -12.90 -12.37
N VAL A 408 46.73 -12.39 -13.57
CA VAL A 408 47.22 -13.03 -14.79
C VAL A 408 48.66 -12.57 -15.00
N ALA A 409 49.60 -13.52 -15.01
CA ALA A 409 50.96 -13.28 -15.35
C ALA A 409 51.27 -13.87 -16.72
N ALA A 410 51.86 -13.10 -17.60
CA ALA A 410 52.34 -13.57 -18.92
C ALA A 410 53.76 -14.10 -18.79
N GLN A 411 54.00 -15.30 -19.29
CA GLN A 411 55.32 -15.88 -19.43
C GLN A 411 55.46 -16.46 -20.86
N GLY A 412 56.07 -15.71 -21.72
CA GLY A 412 56.12 -16.01 -23.15
C GLY A 412 54.73 -15.85 -23.79
N ASP A 413 54.32 -16.81 -24.58
CA ASP A 413 53.00 -16.80 -25.26
C ASP A 413 51.91 -17.43 -24.39
N GLN A 414 52.16 -17.76 -23.12
CA GLN A 414 51.19 -18.37 -22.22
C GLN A 414 50.86 -17.45 -21.05
N ASN A 415 49.59 -17.40 -20.73
CA ASN A 415 49.06 -16.71 -19.54
C ASN A 415 48.87 -17.70 -18.41
N TYR A 416 49.40 -17.37 -17.24
CA TYR A 416 49.23 -18.12 -16.00
C TYR A 416 48.43 -17.32 -15.04
N ILE A 417 47.49 -18.00 -14.31
CA ILE A 417 46.82 -17.41 -13.17
C ILE A 417 47.58 -17.78 -11.92
N LEU A 418 48.11 -16.74 -11.28
CA LEU A 418 48.67 -16.87 -9.91
C LEU A 418 47.51 -16.47 -8.97
N SER A 419 47.14 -17.36 -8.07
CA SER A 419 46.04 -17.13 -7.13
C SER A 419 46.46 -17.45 -5.71
N GLU A 420 46.04 -16.61 -4.79
CA GLU A 420 46.14 -16.83 -3.34
C GLU A 420 44.72 -16.80 -2.75
N GLN A 421 44.35 -17.82 -1.98
CA GLN A 421 43.05 -17.87 -1.32
C GLN A 421 43.17 -17.26 0.08
N LYS A 422 42.31 -16.25 0.34
CA LYS A 422 42.21 -15.58 1.63
C LYS A 422 40.86 -15.85 2.24
N TYR A 423 40.86 -16.20 3.53
CA TYR A 423 39.67 -16.55 4.29
C TYR A 423 39.28 -15.40 5.22
N TYR A 424 37.98 -15.13 5.33
CA TYR A 424 37.40 -14.10 6.18
C TYR A 424 36.25 -14.66 7.00
N GLY A 425 36.13 -14.19 8.24
CA GLY A 425 35.11 -14.68 9.16
C GLY A 425 35.41 -16.10 9.67
N VAL A 426 34.50 -16.61 10.45
CA VAL A 426 34.56 -17.97 11.02
C VAL A 426 33.17 -18.57 10.94
N SER A 427 33.02 -19.77 10.41
CA SER A 427 31.77 -20.50 10.45
C SER A 427 31.47 -20.94 11.89
N SER A 428 30.41 -20.40 12.45
CA SER A 428 29.94 -20.80 13.79
C SER A 428 29.37 -22.21 13.74
N LYS A 429 29.84 -23.08 14.66
CA LYS A 429 29.27 -24.41 14.88
C LYS A 429 27.97 -24.36 15.66
N THR A 430 27.76 -23.30 16.40
CA THR A 430 26.57 -23.04 17.23
C THR A 430 25.69 -22.03 16.53
N VAL A 431 24.39 -22.12 16.80
CA VAL A 431 23.37 -21.16 16.40
C VAL A 431 23.02 -20.33 17.62
N ASP A 432 22.99 -19.02 17.46
CA ASP A 432 22.56 -18.10 18.49
C ASP A 432 21.05 -17.90 18.36
N TYR A 433 20.29 -18.21 19.41
CA TYR A 433 18.85 -18.10 19.46
C TYR A 433 18.44 -16.96 20.36
N ASP A 434 17.53 -16.15 19.83
CA ASP A 434 16.91 -15.06 20.55
C ASP A 434 15.40 -15.05 20.28
N HIS A 435 14.63 -14.79 21.32
CA HIS A 435 13.18 -14.66 21.19
C HIS A 435 12.69 -13.60 22.16
N TYR A 436 11.77 -12.78 21.69
CA TYR A 436 11.15 -11.78 22.55
C TYR A 436 9.76 -11.42 22.06
N PHE A 437 8.96 -11.01 23.00
CA PHE A 437 7.65 -10.45 22.71
C PHE A 437 7.83 -9.05 22.15
N TYR A 438 7.70 -8.92 20.82
CA TYR A 438 8.02 -7.69 20.10
C TYR A 438 7.01 -6.57 20.38
N GLY A 439 5.74 -6.91 20.60
CA GLY A 439 4.74 -5.90 20.90
C GLY A 439 3.37 -6.46 21.23
N LEU A 440 2.68 -5.71 22.06
CA LEU A 440 1.28 -5.92 22.38
C LEU A 440 0.52 -4.66 21.98
N GLN A 441 -0.47 -4.84 21.12
CA GLN A 441 -1.42 -3.77 20.78
C GLN A 441 -2.81 -4.17 21.28
N MET A 442 -3.45 -3.25 21.96
CA MET A 442 -4.84 -3.40 22.40
C MET A 442 -5.66 -2.19 21.91
N LYS A 443 -6.72 -2.47 21.16
CA LYS A 443 -7.69 -1.45 20.78
C LYS A 443 -8.98 -1.73 21.54
N MET A 444 -9.53 -0.72 22.19
CA MET A 444 -10.82 -0.79 22.85
C MET A 444 -11.70 0.33 22.35
N GLU A 445 -12.93 0.02 22.00
CA GLU A 445 -13.93 1.03 21.67
C GLU A 445 -15.22 0.73 22.42
N PHE A 446 -15.78 1.77 23.02
CA PHE A 446 -17.12 1.78 23.59
C PHE A 446 -17.97 2.81 22.86
N GLN A 447 -19.17 2.42 22.50
CA GLN A 447 -20.17 3.32 21.92
C GLN A 447 -21.52 3.07 22.57
N ALA A 448 -22.17 4.13 23.04
CA ALA A 448 -23.56 4.14 23.45
C ALA A 448 -24.35 5.06 22.52
N ARG A 449 -25.55 4.64 22.10
CA ARG A 449 -26.38 5.37 21.17
C ARG A 449 -27.84 5.29 21.54
N LEU A 450 -28.54 6.43 21.46
CA LEU A 450 -30.00 6.51 21.45
C LEU A 450 -30.44 6.77 20.02
N ASN A 451 -31.41 6.04 19.54
CA ASN A 451 -31.97 6.16 18.22
C ASN A 451 -33.47 6.36 18.33
N TRP A 452 -33.98 7.32 17.59
CA TRP A 452 -35.42 7.55 17.47
C TRP A 452 -35.77 7.64 15.99
N ALA A 453 -36.73 6.85 15.55
CA ALA A 453 -37.21 6.83 14.18
C ALA A 453 -38.72 6.80 14.16
N ARG A 454 -39.38 7.69 13.39
CA ARG A 454 -40.81 7.76 13.31
C ARG A 454 -41.31 8.27 11.97
N ASP A 455 -42.44 7.67 11.54
CA ASP A 455 -43.18 8.08 10.37
C ASP A 455 -44.35 8.99 10.78
N PHE A 456 -44.47 10.11 10.09
CA PHE A 456 -45.57 11.07 10.21
C PHE A 456 -46.21 11.26 8.82
N ALA A 457 -47.16 10.41 8.47
CA ALA A 457 -47.73 10.37 7.11
C ALA A 457 -46.66 10.21 6.02
N ALA A 458 -46.37 11.30 5.28
CA ALA A 458 -45.37 11.28 4.22
C ALA A 458 -43.96 11.67 4.67
N HIS A 459 -43.78 11.92 5.96
CA HIS A 459 -42.52 12.39 6.54
C HIS A 459 -41.90 11.30 7.39
N HIS A 460 -40.65 11.00 7.19
CA HIS A 460 -39.88 10.09 8.02
C HIS A 460 -38.75 10.88 8.68
N VAL A 461 -38.61 10.76 9.99
CA VAL A 461 -37.56 11.42 10.77
C VAL A 461 -36.79 10.37 11.55
N GLU A 462 -35.47 10.42 11.43
CA GLU A 462 -34.55 9.64 12.26
C GLU A 462 -33.65 10.61 13.02
N ALA A 463 -33.45 10.38 14.32
CA ALA A 463 -32.53 11.14 15.14
C ALA A 463 -31.65 10.18 15.96
N HIS A 464 -30.37 10.49 16.03
CA HIS A 464 -29.42 9.71 16.81
C HIS A 464 -28.61 10.64 17.72
N ALA A 465 -28.38 10.18 18.94
CA ALA A 465 -27.42 10.79 19.87
C ALA A 465 -26.46 9.69 20.32
N ALA A 466 -25.17 9.89 20.14
CA ALA A 466 -24.17 8.88 20.45
C ALA A 466 -22.99 9.46 21.24
N TYR A 467 -22.46 8.64 22.12
CA TYR A 467 -21.16 8.83 22.76
C TYR A 467 -20.23 7.71 22.31
N ARG A 468 -19.01 8.05 21.89
CA ARG A 468 -17.98 7.11 21.47
C ARG A 468 -16.67 7.42 22.17
N GLN A 469 -16.01 6.38 22.66
CA GLN A 469 -14.68 6.47 23.25
C GLN A 469 -13.81 5.36 22.66
N ARG A 470 -12.61 5.74 22.18
CA ARG A 470 -11.61 4.82 21.67
C ARG A 470 -10.32 4.94 22.46
N SER A 471 -9.66 3.82 22.66
CA SER A 471 -8.32 3.72 23.23
C SER A 471 -7.50 2.72 22.44
N TRP A 472 -6.34 3.14 21.98
CA TRP A 472 -5.38 2.28 21.33
C TRP A 472 -4.06 2.35 22.10
N ILE A 473 -3.65 1.22 22.67
CA ILE A 473 -2.41 1.06 23.43
C ILE A 473 -1.40 0.35 22.53
N LEU A 474 -0.27 1.04 22.26
CA LEU A 474 0.87 0.55 21.53
C LEU A 474 2.02 0.36 22.52
N SER A 475 2.45 -0.87 22.77
CA SER A 475 3.64 -1.20 23.57
C SER A 475 3.87 -0.32 24.81
N GLY A 476 2.89 -0.27 25.71
CA GLY A 476 2.97 0.47 26.98
C GLY A 476 1.85 1.50 27.14
N GLN A 477 1.44 1.73 28.39
CA GLN A 477 0.30 2.58 28.72
C GLN A 477 0.53 4.06 28.44
N ASN A 478 1.79 4.49 28.44
CA ASN A 478 2.13 5.90 28.27
C ASN A 478 2.04 6.37 26.81
N ASN A 479 2.13 5.43 25.85
CA ASN A 479 2.00 5.73 24.41
C ASN A 479 0.63 5.24 23.91
N SER A 480 -0.44 5.87 24.37
CA SER A 480 -1.80 5.49 23.99
C SER A 480 -2.52 6.60 23.23
N SER A 481 -3.06 6.27 22.06
CA SER A 481 -4.00 7.14 21.34
C SER A 481 -5.39 7.00 21.95
N LYS A 482 -6.01 8.12 22.33
CA LYS A 482 -7.37 8.14 22.89
C LYS A 482 -8.19 9.21 22.21
N THR A 483 -9.40 8.85 21.78
CA THR A 483 -10.38 9.80 21.25
C THR A 483 -11.70 9.68 21.97
N GLN A 484 -12.40 10.79 22.11
CA GLN A 484 -13.76 10.87 22.65
C GLN A 484 -14.63 11.70 21.72
N GLU A 485 -15.87 11.26 21.53
CA GLU A 485 -16.79 11.90 20.61
C GLU A 485 -18.21 11.94 21.21
N ILE A 486 -18.90 13.06 20.98
CA ILE A 486 -20.33 13.20 21.19
C ILE A 486 -20.91 13.57 19.83
N LEU A 487 -21.83 12.77 19.34
CA LEU A 487 -22.39 12.89 18.00
C LEU A 487 -23.90 13.01 18.08
N GLY A 488 -24.47 13.96 17.38
CA GLY A 488 -25.88 14.09 17.09
C GLY A 488 -26.14 14.07 15.59
N THR A 489 -27.13 13.31 15.14
CA THR A 489 -27.57 13.31 13.74
C THR A 489 -29.08 13.39 13.68
N VAL A 490 -29.58 14.10 12.66
CA VAL A 490 -31.01 14.12 12.30
C VAL A 490 -31.11 13.91 10.80
N SER A 491 -31.84 12.87 10.41
CA SER A 491 -32.14 12.56 9.01
C SER A 491 -33.62 12.71 8.77
N TYR A 492 -33.96 13.48 7.75
CA TYR A 492 -35.33 13.73 7.32
C TYR A 492 -35.56 13.22 5.91
N ASN A 493 -36.67 12.58 5.71
CA ASN A 493 -37.10 12.09 4.40
C ASN A 493 -38.57 12.41 4.16
N TRP A 494 -38.87 13.08 3.04
CA TRP A 494 -40.23 13.38 2.60
C TRP A 494 -40.60 12.55 1.37
N LYS A 495 -41.61 11.67 1.54
CA LYS A 495 -42.09 10.78 0.46
C LYS A 495 -41.00 9.95 -0.22
N GLN A 496 -39.89 9.68 0.47
CA GLN A 496 -38.71 9.06 -0.11
C GLN A 496 -38.15 9.76 -1.35
N ARG A 497 -38.44 11.06 -1.50
CA ARG A 497 -38.01 11.89 -2.63
C ARG A 497 -37.10 13.03 -2.24
N VAL A 498 -37.30 13.62 -1.07
CA VAL A 498 -36.46 14.72 -0.57
C VAL A 498 -35.83 14.26 0.73
N PHE A 499 -34.52 14.42 0.82
CA PHE A 499 -33.69 13.97 1.95
C PHE A 499 -32.89 15.14 2.51
N ALA A 500 -32.77 15.21 3.81
CA ALA A 500 -31.91 16.17 4.48
C ALA A 500 -31.27 15.50 5.70
N ASP A 501 -29.95 15.60 5.82
CA ASP A 501 -29.21 15.10 6.97
C ASP A 501 -28.45 16.23 7.62
N VAL A 502 -28.49 16.31 8.94
CA VAL A 502 -27.70 17.21 9.75
C VAL A 502 -26.85 16.38 10.69
N VAL A 503 -25.57 16.67 10.73
CA VAL A 503 -24.57 16.01 11.57
C VAL A 503 -23.89 17.06 12.43
N VAL A 504 -23.81 16.83 13.73
CA VAL A 504 -23.03 17.64 14.65
C VAL A 504 -22.18 16.70 15.48
N ASN A 505 -20.87 16.76 15.28
CA ASN A 505 -19.92 15.96 16.03
C ASN A 505 -18.99 16.88 16.84
N ARG A 506 -18.81 16.55 18.11
CA ARG A 506 -17.78 17.16 18.95
C ARG A 506 -16.81 16.07 19.37
N SER A 507 -15.65 16.04 18.75
CA SER A 507 -14.64 15.04 19.02
C SER A 507 -13.29 15.63 19.39
N GLY A 508 -12.51 14.86 20.13
CA GLY A 508 -11.21 15.27 20.62
C GLY A 508 -10.21 14.14 20.67
N SER A 509 -8.93 14.50 20.58
CA SER A 509 -7.79 13.60 20.60
C SER A 509 -6.88 13.90 21.81
N ALA A 510 -6.36 12.84 22.44
CA ALA A 510 -5.40 12.92 23.52
C ALA A 510 -4.02 13.44 23.06
N TYR A 511 -3.74 13.42 21.76
CA TYR A 511 -2.52 14.01 21.21
C TYR A 511 -2.45 15.54 21.35
N MET A 512 -3.60 16.18 21.63
CA MET A 512 -3.70 17.61 21.83
C MET A 512 -3.46 18.04 23.28
N PRO A 513 -2.91 19.25 23.52
CA PRO A 513 -2.79 19.80 24.86
C PRO A 513 -4.14 20.00 25.52
N LYS A 514 -4.18 19.95 26.86
CA LYS A 514 -5.39 20.24 27.63
C LYS A 514 -5.96 21.60 27.24
N GLY A 515 -7.28 21.67 27.02
CA GLY A 515 -7.98 22.89 26.58
C GLY A 515 -8.11 23.05 25.06
N LYS A 516 -7.27 22.36 24.26
CA LYS A 516 -7.35 22.37 22.79
C LYS A 516 -7.74 21.01 22.19
N ARG A 517 -8.25 20.09 23.00
CA ARG A 517 -8.52 18.70 22.58
C ARG A 517 -9.76 18.54 21.70
N PHE A 518 -10.84 19.30 22.03
CA PHE A 518 -12.15 19.09 21.45
C PHE A 518 -12.51 20.17 20.43
N HIS A 519 -12.92 19.72 19.25
CA HIS A 519 -13.36 20.57 18.15
C HIS A 519 -14.74 20.17 17.67
N TRP A 520 -15.47 21.10 17.02
CA TRP A 520 -16.77 20.89 16.46
C TRP A 520 -16.66 20.59 14.96
N TYR A 521 -17.40 19.60 14.53
CA TYR A 521 -17.46 19.15 13.13
C TYR A 521 -18.92 19.09 12.66
N PRO A 522 -19.56 20.23 12.36
CA PRO A 522 -20.90 20.27 11.82
C PRO A 522 -20.91 19.98 10.33
N ALA A 523 -21.96 19.31 9.85
CA ALA A 523 -22.21 19.13 8.42
C ALA A 523 -23.71 19.01 8.11
N VAL A 524 -24.04 19.34 6.88
CA VAL A 524 -25.40 19.23 6.33
C VAL A 524 -25.32 18.60 4.96
N SER A 525 -26.23 17.68 4.66
CA SER A 525 -26.46 17.20 3.30
C SER A 525 -27.94 17.30 2.91
N LEU A 526 -28.15 17.55 1.63
CA LEU A 526 -29.48 17.63 1.02
C LEU A 526 -29.48 16.76 -0.23
N GLY A 527 -30.59 16.07 -0.49
CA GLY A 527 -30.77 15.26 -1.69
C GLY A 527 -32.22 15.25 -2.15
N ALA A 528 -32.43 15.10 -3.43
CA ALA A 528 -33.75 14.98 -4.01
C ALA A 528 -33.76 14.02 -5.20
N ILE A 529 -34.73 13.13 -5.27
CA ILE A 529 -35.06 12.36 -6.46
C ILE A 529 -35.94 13.25 -7.30
N ALA A 530 -35.35 13.94 -8.28
CA ALA A 530 -36.04 14.87 -9.16
C ALA A 530 -36.92 14.12 -10.17
N LEU A 531 -36.46 12.98 -10.67
CA LEU A 531 -37.19 12.11 -11.56
C LEU A 531 -37.15 10.67 -10.99
N ASP A 532 -38.31 10.09 -10.72
CA ASP A 532 -38.46 8.76 -10.17
C ASP A 532 -39.18 7.87 -11.20
N GLY A 533 -38.43 7.34 -12.12
CA GLY A 533 -38.96 6.54 -13.22
C GLY A 533 -37.97 6.40 -14.34
N GLU A 534 -38.37 6.61 -15.56
CA GLU A 534 -37.51 6.60 -16.73
C GLU A 534 -37.60 7.95 -17.45
N PRO A 535 -36.56 8.77 -17.42
CA PRO A 535 -35.27 8.58 -16.73
C PRO A 535 -35.37 8.71 -15.19
N TYR A 536 -34.37 8.11 -14.48
CA TYR A 536 -34.15 8.32 -13.04
C TYR A 536 -33.16 9.45 -12.86
N LEU A 537 -33.39 10.37 -11.91
CA LEU A 537 -32.45 11.42 -11.55
C LEU A 537 -32.55 11.73 -10.06
N LYS A 538 -31.43 11.48 -9.34
CA LYS A 538 -31.19 11.98 -7.98
C LYS A 538 -30.13 13.06 -8.04
N VAL A 539 -30.36 14.18 -7.35
CA VAL A 539 -29.38 15.25 -7.13
C VAL A 539 -29.09 15.38 -5.65
N TYR A 540 -27.86 15.66 -5.28
CA TYR A 540 -27.48 15.79 -3.87
C TYR A 540 -26.30 16.74 -3.69
N GLY A 541 -26.13 17.23 -2.48
CA GLY A 541 -24.98 18.04 -2.09
C GLY A 541 -24.78 18.05 -0.60
N SER A 542 -23.55 18.26 -0.16
CA SER A 542 -23.19 18.35 1.25
C SER A 542 -22.12 19.41 1.50
N VAL A 543 -22.15 20.02 2.68
CA VAL A 543 -21.12 20.92 3.19
C VAL A 543 -20.86 20.61 4.64
N GLY A 544 -19.60 20.71 5.08
CA GLY A 544 -19.25 20.45 6.48
C GLY A 544 -17.79 20.53 6.79
N LEU A 545 -17.51 20.27 8.07
CA LEU A 545 -16.17 20.20 8.64
C LEU A 545 -15.87 18.78 9.09
N SER A 546 -14.66 18.35 8.91
CA SER A 546 -14.10 17.11 9.47
C SER A 546 -12.63 17.35 9.85
N GLY A 547 -12.05 16.47 10.63
CA GLY A 547 -10.66 16.63 11.08
C GLY A 547 -9.81 15.40 10.83
N SER A 548 -8.50 15.56 10.98
CA SER A 548 -7.54 14.46 11.05
C SER A 548 -6.56 14.70 12.21
N ASP A 549 -6.25 13.62 12.94
CA ASP A 549 -5.16 13.57 13.91
C ASP A 549 -4.17 12.46 13.56
N GLY A 550 -4.22 11.98 12.29
CA GLY A 550 -3.43 10.83 11.83
C GLY A 550 -1.92 11.07 11.83
N ASP A 551 -1.51 12.31 11.58
CA ASP A 551 -0.09 12.69 11.51
C ASP A 551 0.44 13.23 12.85
N LEU A 552 -0.41 13.29 13.89
CA LEU A 552 0.00 13.75 15.20
C LEU A 552 0.70 12.64 15.98
N GLU A 553 1.86 12.97 16.51
CA GLU A 553 2.59 12.11 17.43
C GLU A 553 2.27 12.40 18.90
N HIS A 554 2.67 11.47 19.76
CA HIS A 554 2.45 11.61 21.19
C HIS A 554 3.33 12.74 21.76
N GLU A 555 2.67 13.70 22.45
CA GLU A 555 3.33 14.77 23.21
C GLU A 555 4.20 15.76 22.42
N LEU A 556 3.97 15.97 21.11
CA LEU A 556 4.65 17.01 20.32
C LEU A 556 4.58 18.41 20.96
N TRP A 557 3.56 18.66 21.77
CA TRP A 557 3.35 19.93 22.48
C TRP A 557 4.14 20.07 23.78
N ARG A 558 4.95 19.03 24.14
CA ARG A 558 5.82 19.06 25.33
C ARG A 558 7.28 19.16 24.93
N GLN A 559 8.05 19.91 25.71
CA GLN A 559 9.50 19.88 25.63
C GLN A 559 10.01 18.54 26.18
N ASN A 560 10.75 17.83 25.37
CA ASN A 560 11.32 16.51 25.69
C ASN A 560 12.84 16.60 25.83
N TYR A 561 13.42 15.69 26.59
CA TYR A 561 14.86 15.46 26.66
C TYR A 561 15.19 14.15 26.00
N VAL A 562 16.08 14.19 25.03
CA VAL A 562 16.54 13.03 24.26
C VAL A 562 17.93 12.59 24.71
N SER A 563 18.37 11.41 24.28
CA SER A 563 19.74 10.95 24.54
C SER A 563 20.71 11.86 23.82
N GLY A 564 21.61 12.48 24.56
CA GLY A 564 22.71 13.29 24.05
C GLY A 564 24.00 12.46 23.90
N ASN A 565 25.08 13.16 23.64
CA ASN A 565 26.41 12.54 23.54
C ASN A 565 26.78 11.86 24.85
N SER A 566 27.49 10.73 24.74
CA SER A 566 28.05 10.07 25.92
C SER A 566 29.31 10.80 26.39
N TYR A 567 29.45 10.97 27.69
CA TYR A 567 30.65 11.48 28.33
C TYR A 567 31.46 10.33 28.89
N TYR A 568 32.74 10.30 28.61
CA TYR A 568 33.66 9.26 29.04
C TYR A 568 34.57 9.81 30.12
N PHE A 569 34.63 9.12 31.26
CA PHE A 569 35.50 9.50 32.38
C PHE A 569 36.59 8.40 32.55
N GLY A 570 37.81 8.81 32.74
CA GLY A 570 38.97 7.93 32.95
C GLY A 570 39.93 7.88 31.77
N ALA A 571 41.13 7.29 32.01
CA ALA A 571 42.12 7.12 30.98
C ALA A 571 41.68 6.06 29.96
N ASN A 572 42.03 6.27 28.68
CA ASN A 572 41.73 5.33 27.56
C ASN A 572 40.23 5.01 27.31
N GLY A 573 39.36 5.99 27.43
CA GLY A 573 37.95 5.79 27.09
C GLY A 573 37.13 5.05 28.17
N GLY A 574 37.45 5.23 29.43
CA GLY A 574 36.82 4.62 30.61
C GLY A 574 35.27 4.55 30.60
N THR A 575 34.63 4.55 31.71
CA THR A 575 33.16 4.41 31.83
C THR A 575 32.44 5.49 31.11
N GLY A 576 31.63 5.14 30.10
CA GLY A 576 30.75 6.07 29.37
C GLY A 576 29.43 6.26 30.09
N PHE A 577 29.02 7.54 30.23
CA PHE A 577 27.72 7.93 30.75
C PHE A 577 26.92 8.62 29.64
N SER A 578 25.75 8.08 29.35
CA SER A 578 24.84 8.70 28.39
C SER A 578 24.35 10.06 28.89
N GLY A 579 24.65 11.10 28.13
CA GLY A 579 24.13 12.45 28.37
C GLY A 579 22.66 12.59 27.98
N ARG A 580 22.05 13.67 28.46
CA ARG A 580 20.73 14.10 28.00
C ARG A 580 20.88 15.51 27.46
N THR A 581 20.20 15.77 26.34
CA THR A 581 20.10 17.09 25.74
C THR A 581 18.66 17.48 25.56
N GLU A 582 18.37 18.77 25.40
CA GLU A 582 17.05 19.20 25.00
C GLU A 582 16.71 18.57 23.63
N GLY A 583 15.52 18.03 23.54
CA GLY A 583 14.95 17.59 22.28
C GLY A 583 14.41 18.77 21.46
N PRO A 584 13.80 18.51 20.30
CA PRO A 584 13.20 19.56 19.49
C PRO A 584 12.23 20.43 20.29
N MET A 585 12.17 21.72 19.93
CA MET A 585 11.26 22.69 20.56
C MET A 585 9.81 22.24 20.40
N ALA A 586 9.04 22.32 21.48
CA ALA A 586 7.64 21.92 21.51
C ALA A 586 6.79 22.62 20.43
N ALA A 587 5.83 21.90 19.86
CA ALA A 587 4.88 22.45 18.88
C ALA A 587 3.86 23.36 19.56
N VAL A 588 4.08 24.65 19.51
CA VAL A 588 3.20 25.66 20.18
C VAL A 588 1.90 25.91 19.43
N THR A 589 1.88 25.64 18.10
CA THR A 589 0.72 25.84 17.22
C THR A 589 -0.10 24.58 17.03
N LEU A 590 0.15 23.52 17.81
CA LEU A 590 -0.47 22.23 17.63
C LEU A 590 -2.00 22.28 17.66
N ALA A 591 -2.62 21.87 16.57
CA ALA A 591 -4.05 21.75 16.37
C ALA A 591 -4.34 20.55 15.47
N PRO A 592 -5.50 19.89 15.58
CA PRO A 592 -5.85 18.86 14.61
C PRO A 592 -6.05 19.49 13.24
N GLU A 593 -5.71 18.75 12.22
CA GLU A 593 -5.99 19.14 10.86
C GLU A 593 -7.49 19.33 10.68
N LEU A 594 -7.87 20.40 10.02
CA LEU A 594 -9.26 20.75 9.72
C LEU A 594 -9.50 20.73 8.21
N SER A 595 -10.44 19.91 7.78
CA SER A 595 -10.91 19.82 6.39
C SER A 595 -12.31 20.41 6.27
N LYS A 596 -12.43 21.49 5.51
CA LYS A 596 -13.71 22.07 5.08
C LYS A 596 -14.06 21.53 3.71
N LYS A 597 -15.14 20.76 3.62
CA LYS A 597 -15.57 20.06 2.41
C LYS A 597 -16.90 20.60 1.91
N ALA A 598 -17.03 20.63 0.57
CA ALA A 598 -18.29 20.81 -0.12
C ALA A 598 -18.34 19.83 -1.30
N THR A 599 -19.46 19.12 -1.44
CA THR A 599 -19.69 18.19 -2.54
C THR A 599 -21.05 18.44 -3.18
N ALA A 600 -21.16 18.22 -4.48
CA ALA A 600 -22.42 18.22 -5.21
C ALA A 600 -22.37 17.12 -6.27
N GLY A 601 -23.44 16.35 -6.38
CA GLY A 601 -23.46 15.22 -7.31
C GLY A 601 -24.85 14.92 -7.85
N LEU A 602 -24.85 14.06 -8.84
CA LEU A 602 -26.06 13.52 -9.44
C LEU A 602 -25.89 12.03 -9.78
N ASP A 603 -26.98 11.28 -9.64
CA ASP A 603 -27.13 9.92 -10.12
C ASP A 603 -28.20 9.92 -11.21
N PHE A 604 -27.81 9.52 -12.40
CA PHE A 604 -28.69 9.48 -13.57
C PHE A 604 -28.82 8.05 -14.07
N GLY A 605 -30.09 7.60 -14.23
CA GLY A 605 -30.40 6.24 -14.67
C GLY A 605 -31.28 6.23 -15.91
N LEU A 606 -30.95 5.37 -16.86
CA LEU A 606 -31.68 5.12 -18.10
C LEU A 606 -31.93 3.63 -18.30
N PHE A 607 -32.90 3.31 -19.15
CA PHE A 607 -33.27 1.93 -19.56
C PHE A 607 -33.62 1.03 -18.37
N GLY A 608 -34.45 1.55 -17.43
CA GLY A 608 -34.77 0.82 -16.20
C GLY A 608 -33.56 0.67 -15.28
N LYS A 609 -32.72 1.71 -15.19
CA LYS A 609 -31.43 1.73 -14.44
C LYS A 609 -30.38 0.72 -14.93
N ARG A 610 -30.51 0.21 -16.18
CA ARG A 610 -29.44 -0.60 -16.78
C ARG A 610 -28.19 0.24 -17.05
N LEU A 611 -28.37 1.48 -17.46
CA LEU A 611 -27.31 2.48 -17.52
C LEU A 611 -27.43 3.38 -16.29
N MET A 612 -26.39 3.42 -15.47
CA MET A 612 -26.26 4.35 -14.36
C MET A 612 -25.03 5.21 -14.55
N ILE A 613 -25.20 6.51 -14.39
CA ILE A 613 -24.13 7.51 -14.46
C ILE A 613 -24.15 8.26 -13.14
N ASN A 614 -23.03 8.27 -12.46
CA ASN A 614 -22.80 9.02 -11.23
C ASN A 614 -21.74 10.10 -11.51
N VAL A 615 -22.03 11.34 -11.17
CA VAL A 615 -21.08 12.45 -11.27
C VAL A 615 -21.09 13.22 -9.96
N GLU A 616 -19.90 13.44 -9.39
CA GLU A 616 -19.75 14.18 -8.15
C GLU A 616 -18.58 15.16 -8.24
N GLY A 617 -18.85 16.45 -8.05
CA GLY A 617 -17.81 17.49 -7.89
C GLY A 617 -17.53 17.75 -6.41
N PHE A 618 -16.28 18.07 -6.08
CA PHE A 618 -15.89 18.37 -4.71
C PHE A 618 -14.88 19.52 -4.62
N LEU A 619 -14.95 20.22 -3.49
CA LEU A 619 -14.00 21.24 -3.05
C LEU A 619 -13.59 20.91 -1.61
N GLU A 620 -12.30 21.06 -1.30
CA GLU A 620 -11.76 20.84 0.02
C GLU A 620 -10.69 21.90 0.34
N ASP A 621 -10.80 22.53 1.51
CA ASP A 621 -9.82 23.47 2.08
C ASP A 621 -9.29 22.83 3.37
N ARG A 622 -8.01 22.46 3.37
CA ARG A 622 -7.34 21.79 4.48
C ARG A 622 -6.41 22.76 5.17
N ARG A 623 -6.47 22.82 6.49
CA ARG A 623 -5.69 23.72 7.36
C ARG A 623 -5.13 22.97 8.54
N ASN A 624 -4.17 23.61 9.20
CA ASN A 624 -3.46 23.05 10.34
C ASN A 624 -2.74 21.73 9.98
N ILE A 625 -2.31 21.59 8.74
CA ILE A 625 -1.51 20.43 8.31
C ILE A 625 -0.19 20.51 9.06
N LEU A 626 0.23 19.39 9.63
CA LEU A 626 1.49 19.26 10.34
C LEU A 626 2.63 19.27 9.33
N ILE A 627 3.53 20.23 9.44
CA ILE A 627 4.66 20.40 8.54
C ILE A 627 5.93 20.81 9.29
N ASP A 628 7.07 20.47 8.70
CA ASP A 628 8.37 20.92 9.19
C ASP A 628 8.58 22.41 8.85
N PRO A 629 8.71 23.31 9.85
CA PRO A 629 8.80 24.75 9.62
C PRO A 629 10.18 25.16 9.14
N SER A 630 10.45 25.07 7.84
CA SER A 630 11.73 25.49 7.23
C SER A 630 11.98 27.02 7.27
N ASN A 631 10.97 27.80 7.62
CA ASN A 631 11.06 29.26 7.78
C ASN A 631 11.66 29.71 9.14
N ILE A 632 11.92 28.77 10.04
CA ILE A 632 12.56 29.06 11.33
C ILE A 632 14.08 28.98 11.15
N SER A 633 14.75 30.07 11.56
CA SER A 633 16.22 30.18 11.42
C SER A 633 16.95 29.21 12.35
N GLY A 634 17.93 28.46 11.81
CA GLY A 634 18.83 27.60 12.59
C GLY A 634 19.67 28.35 13.65
N VAL A 635 19.66 29.70 13.65
CA VAL A 635 20.32 30.53 14.67
C VAL A 635 19.77 30.28 16.08
N ILE A 636 18.54 29.76 16.20
CA ILE A 636 17.99 29.37 17.51
C ILE A 636 18.75 28.20 18.17
N GLY A 637 19.58 27.46 17.42
CA GLY A 637 20.47 26.43 17.93
C GLY A 637 19.79 25.15 18.43
N VAL A 638 18.49 25.00 18.24
CA VAL A 638 17.71 23.80 18.55
C VAL A 638 16.81 23.42 17.38
N ASP A 639 16.56 22.14 17.21
CA ASP A 639 15.58 21.67 16.25
C ASP A 639 14.16 22.08 16.69
N VAL A 640 13.28 22.26 15.74
CA VAL A 640 11.88 22.60 16.00
C VAL A 640 11.01 21.42 15.56
N ASN A 641 10.09 21.01 16.41
CA ASN A 641 9.08 20.02 16.02
C ASN A 641 8.19 20.56 14.91
N GLU A 642 7.61 19.66 14.15
CA GLU A 642 6.57 19.99 13.18
C GLU A 642 5.48 20.86 13.81
N GLN A 643 4.95 21.79 13.03
CA GLN A 643 3.95 22.77 13.43
C GLN A 643 2.67 22.60 12.60
N SER A 644 1.51 22.82 13.21
CA SER A 644 0.21 22.78 12.52
C SER A 644 -0.05 24.11 11.80
N ILE A 645 0.72 24.41 10.76
CA ILE A 645 0.66 25.68 10.01
C ILE A 645 0.42 25.52 8.52
N GLY A 646 0.45 24.26 8.00
CA GLY A 646 0.25 24.00 6.58
C GLY A 646 -1.18 24.23 6.14
N GLU A 647 -1.33 24.74 4.90
CA GLU A 647 -2.62 24.91 4.23
C GLU A 647 -2.56 24.39 2.79
N GLU A 648 -3.56 23.62 2.40
CA GLU A 648 -3.71 23.05 1.05
C GLU A 648 -5.16 23.15 0.59
N LYS A 649 -5.36 23.23 -0.72
CA LYS A 649 -6.67 23.19 -1.35
C LYS A 649 -6.74 22.08 -2.37
N TYR A 650 -7.88 21.40 -2.38
CA TYR A 650 -8.19 20.35 -3.32
C TYR A 650 -9.52 20.62 -4.01
N LYS A 651 -9.60 20.28 -5.27
CA LYS A 651 -10.84 20.28 -6.05
C LYS A 651 -10.80 19.16 -7.07
N GLY A 652 -11.95 18.71 -7.49
CA GLY A 652 -12.00 17.67 -8.50
C GLY A 652 -13.39 17.21 -8.79
N PHE A 653 -13.47 16.17 -9.59
CA PHE A 653 -14.74 15.51 -9.87
C PHE A 653 -14.51 14.01 -10.06
N ASP A 654 -15.51 13.23 -9.67
CA ASP A 654 -15.57 11.79 -9.84
C ASP A 654 -16.68 11.46 -10.85
N LEU A 655 -16.39 10.52 -11.73
CA LEU A 655 -17.33 10.00 -12.73
C LEU A 655 -17.42 8.49 -12.57
N GLY A 656 -18.62 7.96 -12.51
CA GLY A 656 -18.89 6.54 -12.59
C GLY A 656 -19.95 6.27 -13.67
N VAL A 657 -19.73 5.27 -14.49
CA VAL A 657 -20.67 4.79 -15.50
C VAL A 657 -20.77 3.28 -15.39
N SER A 658 -21.96 2.74 -15.28
CA SER A 658 -22.16 1.30 -15.31
C SER A 658 -23.34 0.93 -16.22
N TRP A 659 -23.13 -0.11 -17.00
CA TRP A 659 -24.13 -0.72 -17.84
C TRP A 659 -24.28 -2.18 -17.46
N ASN A 660 -25.48 -2.62 -17.09
CA ASN A 660 -25.78 -4.01 -16.80
C ASN A 660 -27.06 -4.41 -17.54
N ASN A 661 -26.98 -5.50 -18.27
CA ASN A 661 -28.11 -6.01 -19.03
C ASN A 661 -28.15 -7.54 -19.02
N ARG A 662 -29.37 -8.08 -19.18
CA ARG A 662 -29.62 -9.53 -19.30
C ARG A 662 -30.60 -9.78 -20.42
N HIS A 663 -30.24 -10.69 -21.32
CA HIS A 663 -31.08 -11.16 -22.40
C HIS A 663 -31.17 -12.70 -22.36
N GLY A 664 -32.27 -13.22 -21.87
CA GLY A 664 -32.42 -14.65 -21.63
C GLY A 664 -31.40 -15.17 -20.61
N ASP A 665 -30.60 -16.14 -21.00
CA ASP A 665 -29.52 -16.72 -20.19
C ASP A 665 -28.20 -15.95 -20.27
N PHE A 666 -28.11 -14.95 -21.15
CA PHE A 666 -26.92 -14.15 -21.35
C PHE A 666 -27.01 -12.86 -20.52
N GLU A 667 -26.07 -12.68 -19.58
CA GLU A 667 -25.89 -11.46 -18.81
C GLU A 667 -24.56 -10.79 -19.19
N TYR A 668 -24.54 -9.46 -19.25
CA TYR A 668 -23.31 -8.73 -19.50
C TYR A 668 -23.35 -7.35 -18.86
N GLY A 669 -22.18 -6.87 -18.50
CA GLY A 669 -22.03 -5.54 -17.97
C GLY A 669 -20.65 -4.95 -18.21
N LEU A 670 -20.65 -3.63 -18.19
CA LEU A 670 -19.46 -2.79 -18.32
C LEU A 670 -19.51 -1.76 -17.21
N TYR A 671 -18.36 -1.42 -16.67
CA TYR A 671 -18.23 -0.25 -15.82
C TYR A 671 -17.01 0.55 -16.21
N ALA A 672 -17.06 1.85 -15.99
CA ALA A 672 -15.92 2.75 -16.07
C ALA A 672 -16.06 3.81 -14.98
N ASN A 673 -14.97 4.13 -14.33
CA ASN A 673 -14.93 5.18 -13.35
C ASN A 673 -13.63 5.98 -13.44
N GLY A 674 -13.68 7.24 -13.01
CA GLY A 674 -12.52 8.12 -13.01
C GLY A 674 -12.67 9.17 -11.91
N GLY A 675 -11.54 9.52 -11.28
CA GLY A 675 -11.45 10.59 -10.30
C GLY A 675 -10.34 11.56 -10.69
N TRP A 676 -10.71 12.81 -10.97
CA TRP A 676 -9.77 13.89 -11.24
C TRP A 676 -9.50 14.68 -9.97
N LEU A 677 -8.23 14.85 -9.65
CA LEU A 677 -7.77 15.53 -8.43
C LEU A 677 -6.83 16.68 -8.80
N PHE A 678 -7.24 17.88 -8.50
CA PHE A 678 -6.41 19.10 -8.60
C PHE A 678 -6.11 19.58 -7.19
N SER A 679 -4.84 19.71 -6.87
CA SER A 679 -4.37 20.18 -5.57
C SER A 679 -3.59 21.50 -5.71
N LYS A 680 -3.47 22.23 -4.62
CA LYS A 680 -2.73 23.49 -4.57
C LYS A 680 -2.18 23.71 -3.16
N VAL A 681 -0.87 23.91 -3.05
CA VAL A 681 -0.23 24.39 -1.84
C VAL A 681 -0.61 25.85 -1.61
N VAL A 682 -1.15 26.15 -0.44
CA VAL A 682 -1.46 27.52 0.01
C VAL A 682 -0.37 28.03 0.92
N ASP A 683 0.06 27.19 1.87
CA ASP A 683 1.18 27.44 2.75
C ASP A 683 1.79 26.09 3.19
N ASP A 684 3.09 25.97 3.05
CA ASP A 684 3.86 24.79 3.49
C ASP A 684 5.05 25.18 4.41
N GLY A 685 5.01 26.38 4.98
CA GLY A 685 6.04 26.88 5.86
C GLY A 685 7.41 27.11 5.20
N GLN A 686 7.44 27.18 3.85
CA GLN A 686 8.67 27.40 3.12
C GLN A 686 9.31 28.73 3.50
N ALA A 687 10.63 28.72 3.72
CA ALA A 687 11.41 29.92 3.92
C ALA A 687 11.35 30.85 2.68
N TYR A 688 11.66 32.14 2.89
CA TYR A 688 11.75 33.09 1.82
C TYR A 688 12.66 32.57 0.69
N GLN A 689 12.20 32.69 -0.55
CA GLN A 689 12.94 32.31 -1.75
C GLN A 689 13.29 33.57 -2.53
N MET A 690 14.49 33.57 -3.11
CA MET A 690 14.97 34.73 -3.88
C MET A 690 14.22 34.89 -5.21
N TYR A 691 13.77 33.74 -5.79
CA TYR A 691 13.08 33.70 -7.08
C TYR A 691 11.70 33.09 -6.96
N ASP A 692 10.73 33.66 -7.70
CA ASP A 692 9.32 33.23 -7.65
C ASP A 692 9.12 31.77 -8.08
N TYR A 693 9.93 31.26 -9.00
CA TYR A 693 9.82 29.89 -9.51
C TYR A 693 10.25 28.83 -8.50
N LEU A 694 10.92 29.21 -7.41
CA LEU A 694 11.30 28.31 -6.32
C LEU A 694 10.18 28.09 -5.29
N TYR A 695 9.15 28.95 -5.30
CA TYR A 695 8.05 28.80 -4.34
C TYR A 695 7.16 27.60 -4.66
N HIS A 696 6.86 26.83 -3.62
CA HIS A 696 5.87 25.74 -3.71
C HIS A 696 4.45 26.28 -3.74
N LYS A 697 4.21 27.40 -3.06
CA LYS A 697 2.92 28.08 -3.00
C LYS A 697 2.33 28.30 -4.38
N GLY A 698 1.09 27.86 -4.55
CA GLY A 698 0.39 27.99 -5.83
C GLY A 698 0.50 26.79 -6.75
N ASN A 699 1.45 25.89 -6.51
CA ASN A 699 1.70 24.67 -7.27
C ASN A 699 0.94 23.46 -6.69
N PRO A 700 0.78 22.38 -7.45
CA PRO A 700 0.19 21.15 -6.95
C PRO A 700 0.93 20.60 -5.72
N VAL A 701 0.21 19.95 -4.81
CA VAL A 701 0.80 19.23 -3.69
C VAL A 701 1.64 18.08 -4.23
N GLY A 702 2.88 17.95 -3.73
CA GLY A 702 3.84 16.95 -4.22
C GLY A 702 4.45 17.26 -5.58
N GLN A 703 4.36 18.55 -6.04
CA GLN A 703 5.05 19.00 -7.25
C GLN A 703 6.55 18.69 -7.17
N ARG A 704 7.09 18.08 -8.22
CA ARG A 704 8.53 17.83 -8.34
C ARG A 704 9.27 19.07 -8.80
N TYR A 705 10.45 19.32 -8.21
CA TYR A 705 11.38 20.39 -8.57
C TYR A 705 12.76 19.80 -8.86
N GLY A 706 13.42 20.29 -9.88
CA GLY A 706 14.72 19.78 -10.28
C GLY A 706 15.43 20.73 -11.24
N LEU A 707 16.62 20.34 -11.66
CA LEU A 707 17.42 21.07 -12.65
C LEU A 707 16.96 20.69 -14.06
N GLU A 708 16.90 21.65 -14.96
CA GLU A 708 16.61 21.39 -16.37
C GLU A 708 17.90 20.95 -17.09
N VAL A 709 17.90 19.73 -17.62
CA VAL A 709 18.98 19.17 -18.43
C VAL A 709 18.85 19.72 -19.84
N ILE A 710 19.85 20.49 -20.30
CA ILE A 710 19.89 21.03 -21.64
C ILE A 710 20.83 20.25 -22.57
N GLY A 711 21.51 19.26 -22.06
CA GLY A 711 22.40 18.39 -22.85
C GLY A 711 23.44 17.67 -21.99
N ILE A 712 24.42 17.15 -22.68
CA ILE A 712 25.58 16.48 -22.11
C ILE A 712 26.84 17.22 -22.63
N PHE A 713 27.79 17.56 -21.77
CA PHE A 713 29.03 18.21 -22.15
C PHE A 713 29.84 17.36 -23.11
N GLN A 714 30.18 17.90 -24.26
CA GLN A 714 30.89 17.19 -25.29
C GLN A 714 32.42 17.22 -25.12
N ASN A 715 32.95 18.33 -24.60
CA ASN A 715 34.39 18.51 -24.42
C ASN A 715 34.69 19.53 -23.33
N GLN A 716 35.98 19.66 -22.99
CA GLN A 716 36.43 20.58 -21.94
C GLN A 716 36.25 22.06 -22.33
N VAL A 717 36.31 22.40 -23.62
CA VAL A 717 36.11 23.79 -24.07
C VAL A 717 34.66 24.23 -23.81
N GLU A 718 33.71 23.35 -24.04
CA GLU A 718 32.32 23.62 -23.73
C GLU A 718 32.10 23.81 -22.21
N ILE A 719 32.72 22.97 -21.36
CA ILE A 719 32.64 23.12 -19.89
C ILE A 719 33.18 24.48 -19.46
N ASN A 720 34.38 24.88 -20.00
CA ASN A 720 35.01 26.12 -19.61
C ASN A 720 34.23 27.37 -20.05
N ASN A 721 33.39 27.27 -21.08
CA ASN A 721 32.55 28.35 -21.61
C ASN A 721 31.10 28.30 -21.10
N SER A 722 30.75 27.36 -20.23
CA SER A 722 29.42 27.22 -19.65
C SER A 722 29.38 27.71 -18.21
N PRO A 723 28.20 28.04 -17.68
CA PRO A 723 28.01 28.32 -16.26
C PRO A 723 28.60 27.24 -15.37
N ARG A 724 29.23 27.64 -14.28
CA ARG A 724 29.92 26.72 -13.36
C ARG A 724 28.93 25.89 -12.57
N GLN A 725 28.93 24.60 -12.72
CA GLN A 725 28.10 23.70 -11.91
C GLN A 725 28.76 23.40 -10.54
N THR A 726 28.01 23.51 -9.44
CA THR A 726 28.56 23.48 -8.09
C THR A 726 28.40 22.14 -7.36
N PHE A 727 27.70 21.17 -7.96
CA PHE A 727 27.40 19.88 -7.33
C PHE A 727 28.57 18.91 -7.27
N GLY A 728 29.60 19.14 -8.05
CA GLY A 728 30.81 18.33 -8.14
C GLY A 728 31.70 18.73 -9.32
N ALA A 729 32.83 18.08 -9.44
CA ALA A 729 33.72 18.27 -10.62
C ALA A 729 33.01 17.72 -11.86
N VAL A 730 32.99 18.53 -12.92
CA VAL A 730 32.32 18.20 -14.18
C VAL A 730 33.39 17.81 -15.23
N LYS A 731 33.10 16.76 -15.99
CA LYS A 731 33.93 16.25 -17.09
C LYS A 731 33.11 16.12 -18.37
N PRO A 732 33.75 16.02 -19.56
CA PRO A 732 33.03 15.66 -20.79
C PRO A 732 32.20 14.38 -20.58
N GLY A 733 30.94 14.40 -21.03
CA GLY A 733 29.97 13.32 -20.80
C GLY A 733 29.09 13.50 -19.58
N ASP A 734 29.32 14.50 -18.75
CA ASP A 734 28.43 14.83 -17.63
C ASP A 734 27.27 15.70 -18.08
N LEU A 735 26.16 15.67 -17.29
CA LEU A 735 24.96 16.44 -17.56
C LEU A 735 25.22 17.94 -17.48
N LYS A 736 24.67 18.66 -18.45
CA LYS A 736 24.69 20.11 -18.55
C LYS A 736 23.32 20.66 -18.17
N TYR A 737 23.28 21.60 -17.24
CA TYR A 737 22.05 22.19 -16.72
C TYR A 737 21.87 23.63 -17.22
N LEU A 738 20.62 24.08 -17.27
CA LEU A 738 20.23 25.43 -17.56
C LEU A 738 20.50 26.32 -16.35
N ASP A 739 21.19 27.44 -16.58
CA ASP A 739 21.32 28.56 -15.66
C ASP A 739 20.00 29.34 -15.70
N GLN A 740 19.13 29.08 -14.74
CA GLN A 740 17.76 29.60 -14.74
C GLN A 740 17.71 31.08 -14.32
N ASN A 741 18.61 31.50 -13.46
CA ASN A 741 18.68 32.87 -12.93
C ASN A 741 19.66 33.77 -13.68
N GLY A 742 20.53 33.18 -14.52
CA GLY A 742 21.49 33.88 -15.35
C GLY A 742 22.71 34.46 -14.59
N ASP A 743 23.04 33.90 -13.41
CA ASP A 743 24.14 34.39 -12.57
C ASP A 743 25.51 33.77 -12.89
N GLY A 744 25.56 32.83 -13.85
CA GLY A 744 26.75 32.11 -14.27
C GLY A 744 27.14 30.94 -13.36
N VAL A 745 26.29 30.56 -12.41
CA VAL A 745 26.51 29.49 -11.47
C VAL A 745 25.28 28.57 -11.45
N ILE A 746 25.46 27.28 -11.58
CA ILE A 746 24.38 26.29 -11.45
C ILE A 746 24.39 25.73 -10.03
N ASP A 747 23.32 26.03 -9.29
CA ASP A 747 23.13 25.55 -7.92
C ASP A 747 21.66 25.22 -7.58
N LYS A 748 21.30 25.25 -6.31
CA LYS A 748 19.93 24.97 -5.87
C LYS A 748 18.92 26.03 -6.33
N GLN A 749 19.38 27.22 -6.67
CA GLN A 749 18.54 28.33 -7.13
C GLN A 749 18.07 28.15 -8.58
N ASP A 750 18.69 27.21 -9.35
CA ASP A 750 18.29 26.90 -10.71
C ASP A 750 17.23 25.78 -10.80
N ARG A 751 16.77 25.27 -9.65
CA ARG A 751 15.72 24.28 -9.64
C ARG A 751 14.40 24.89 -10.03
N VAL A 752 13.74 24.28 -11.01
CA VAL A 752 12.43 24.71 -11.49
C VAL A 752 11.40 23.59 -11.33
N LYS A 753 10.15 23.96 -11.47
CA LYS A 753 9.03 23.02 -11.52
C LYS A 753 9.20 22.06 -12.69
N MET A 754 9.19 20.76 -12.39
CA MET A 754 9.33 19.67 -13.37
C MET A 754 7.97 19.01 -13.63
N PHE A 755 7.70 18.63 -14.87
CA PHE A 755 6.54 17.84 -15.31
C PHE A 755 5.27 18.01 -14.47
N GLY A 756 5.12 17.20 -13.38
CA GLY A 756 3.93 17.18 -12.56
C GLY A 756 4.20 16.79 -11.10
N SER A 757 3.14 16.42 -10.43
CA SER A 757 3.12 15.99 -9.03
C SER A 757 3.44 14.50 -8.88
N SER A 758 3.89 14.10 -7.70
CA SER A 758 3.95 12.69 -7.28
C SER A 758 2.56 12.09 -7.01
N THR A 759 1.52 12.92 -6.93
CA THR A 759 0.13 12.48 -6.82
C THR A 759 -0.52 12.48 -8.21
N PRO A 760 -1.17 11.39 -8.63
CA PRO A 760 -1.82 11.33 -9.93
C PRO A 760 -2.91 12.39 -10.09
N LEU A 761 -2.97 13.01 -11.27
CA LEU A 761 -4.03 13.94 -11.66
C LEU A 761 -5.35 13.20 -11.90
N LEU A 762 -5.28 12.03 -12.53
CA LEU A 762 -6.42 11.18 -12.83
C LEU A 762 -6.12 9.75 -12.40
N THR A 763 -7.04 9.18 -11.64
CA THR A 763 -7.11 7.75 -11.37
C THR A 763 -8.37 7.21 -12.03
N PHE A 764 -8.27 6.08 -12.74
CA PHE A 764 -9.41 5.50 -13.42
C PHE A 764 -9.41 3.98 -13.38
N GLY A 765 -10.58 3.40 -13.55
CA GLY A 765 -10.76 1.98 -13.72
C GLY A 765 -11.90 1.69 -14.68
N PHE A 766 -11.81 0.57 -15.35
CA PHE A 766 -12.89 0.06 -16.18
C PHE A 766 -12.85 -1.48 -16.20
N GLY A 767 -13.98 -2.08 -16.43
CA GLY A 767 -14.07 -3.51 -16.49
C GLY A 767 -15.29 -3.99 -17.25
N LEU A 768 -15.24 -5.25 -17.59
CA LEU A 768 -16.30 -5.96 -18.27
C LEU A 768 -16.57 -7.32 -17.60
N HIS A 769 -17.80 -7.74 -17.63
CA HIS A 769 -18.19 -9.10 -17.26
C HIS A 769 -19.29 -9.62 -18.18
N ALA A 770 -19.27 -10.92 -18.41
CA ALA A 770 -20.32 -11.61 -19.15
C ALA A 770 -20.58 -12.98 -18.53
N GLY A 771 -21.84 -13.43 -18.60
CA GLY A 771 -22.26 -14.72 -18.11
C GLY A 771 -23.23 -15.41 -19.07
N TRP A 772 -23.08 -16.72 -19.24
CA TRP A 772 -23.97 -17.53 -20.05
C TRP A 772 -24.05 -18.99 -19.54
N LYS A 773 -25.23 -19.41 -19.11
CA LYS A 773 -25.50 -20.81 -18.67
C LYS A 773 -24.44 -21.37 -17.71
N GLY A 774 -24.07 -20.62 -16.67
CA GLY A 774 -23.08 -21.04 -15.67
C GLY A 774 -21.64 -20.65 -16.01
N LEU A 775 -21.33 -20.30 -17.25
CA LEU A 775 -20.05 -19.70 -17.63
C LEU A 775 -20.04 -18.22 -17.27
N LYS A 776 -18.98 -17.74 -16.62
CA LYS A 776 -18.75 -16.32 -16.34
C LYS A 776 -17.32 -15.93 -16.72
N VAL A 777 -17.18 -14.76 -17.30
CA VAL A 777 -15.89 -14.14 -17.63
C VAL A 777 -15.86 -12.72 -17.13
N PHE A 778 -14.69 -12.23 -16.74
CA PHE A 778 -14.51 -10.83 -16.35
C PHE A 778 -13.09 -10.36 -16.63
N ALA A 779 -12.92 -9.04 -16.75
CA ALA A 779 -11.63 -8.36 -16.81
C ALA A 779 -11.76 -6.97 -16.20
N ASP A 780 -10.85 -6.64 -15.27
CA ASP A 780 -10.81 -5.38 -14.54
C ASP A 780 -9.48 -4.67 -14.78
N PHE A 781 -9.54 -3.40 -15.15
CA PHE A 781 -8.39 -2.55 -15.45
C PHE A 781 -8.30 -1.39 -14.46
N GLN A 782 -7.08 -0.97 -14.18
CA GLN A 782 -6.78 0.26 -13.43
C GLN A 782 -5.71 1.04 -14.15
N GLY A 783 -5.86 2.36 -14.15
CA GLY A 783 -4.83 3.26 -14.66
C GLY A 783 -4.71 4.53 -13.83
N VAL A 784 -3.57 5.16 -13.98
CA VAL A 784 -3.27 6.49 -13.46
C VAL A 784 -2.59 7.32 -14.55
N THR A 785 -2.80 8.64 -14.51
CA THR A 785 -2.06 9.55 -15.40
C THR A 785 -1.80 10.89 -14.71
N GLY A 786 -0.83 11.64 -15.26
CA GLY A 786 -0.41 12.91 -14.70
C GLY A 786 0.37 12.76 -13.39
N VAL A 787 1.14 11.69 -13.25
CA VAL A 787 2.03 11.43 -12.11
C VAL A 787 3.48 11.46 -12.57
N THR A 788 4.34 12.10 -11.78
CA THR A 788 5.79 12.13 -12.01
C THR A 788 6.50 11.25 -10.98
N ILE A 789 7.34 10.35 -11.48
CA ILE A 789 8.17 9.46 -10.67
C ILE A 789 9.63 9.83 -10.83
N ASP A 790 10.45 9.51 -9.84
CA ASP A 790 11.90 9.70 -9.86
C ASP A 790 12.58 8.35 -10.09
N LEU A 791 13.33 8.24 -11.18
CA LEU A 791 14.06 7.02 -11.51
C LEU A 791 15.21 6.75 -10.53
N LEU A 792 15.74 7.79 -9.87
CA LEU A 792 16.81 7.66 -8.88
C LEU A 792 16.33 6.98 -7.58
N ASP A 793 15.02 6.80 -7.38
CA ASP A 793 14.49 5.97 -6.31
C ASP A 793 14.91 4.48 -6.47
N SER A 794 15.41 4.09 -7.66
CA SER A 794 15.89 2.73 -7.95
C SER A 794 17.38 2.68 -8.24
N PRO A 795 18.14 1.75 -7.66
CA PRO A 795 19.57 1.54 -7.95
C PRO A 795 19.87 1.20 -9.42
N LEU A 796 18.86 0.75 -10.18
CA LEU A 796 18.99 0.43 -11.61
C LEU A 796 19.49 1.63 -12.45
N TYR A 797 19.29 2.85 -11.95
CA TYR A 797 19.66 4.08 -12.67
C TYR A 797 20.94 4.74 -12.15
N GLN A 798 21.68 4.07 -11.25
CA GLN A 798 22.93 4.55 -10.67
C GLN A 798 24.06 3.52 -10.87
N PRO A 799 24.48 3.26 -12.12
CA PRO A 799 25.49 2.25 -12.42
C PRO A 799 26.85 2.63 -11.85
N LEU A 800 27.62 1.64 -11.38
CA LEU A 800 29.00 1.73 -10.87
C LEU A 800 29.17 2.57 -9.60
N VAL A 801 28.13 3.24 -9.09
CA VAL A 801 28.20 3.99 -7.83
C VAL A 801 28.57 3.02 -6.71
N SER A 802 29.64 3.32 -5.97
CA SER A 802 30.16 2.47 -4.89
C SER A 802 30.44 1.01 -5.32
N ASN A 803 31.01 0.81 -6.50
CA ASN A 803 31.32 -0.49 -7.11
C ASN A 803 30.10 -1.38 -7.40
N THR A 804 28.95 -0.77 -7.67
CA THR A 804 27.73 -1.51 -8.04
C THR A 804 27.79 -2.03 -9.48
N THR A 805 26.85 -2.93 -9.80
CA THR A 805 26.67 -3.48 -11.15
C THR A 805 26.12 -2.45 -12.13
N ILE A 806 25.93 -2.87 -13.37
CA ILE A 806 25.31 -2.09 -14.44
C ILE A 806 24.05 -2.78 -14.87
N SER A 807 22.92 -2.06 -14.82
CA SER A 807 21.65 -2.56 -15.31
C SER A 807 21.52 -2.41 -16.83
N GLN A 808 20.57 -3.14 -17.41
CA GLN A 808 20.24 -3.08 -18.84
C GLN A 808 19.94 -1.66 -19.34
N THR A 809 19.57 -0.70 -18.48
CA THR A 809 19.36 0.70 -18.85
C THR A 809 20.61 1.32 -19.49
N PHE A 810 21.80 0.91 -19.04
CA PHE A 810 23.09 1.41 -19.49
C PHE A 810 23.85 0.42 -20.39
N LEU A 811 23.31 -0.74 -20.68
CA LEU A 811 23.93 -1.72 -21.57
C LEU A 811 23.83 -1.31 -23.05
N ASN A 812 22.87 -0.45 -23.41
CA ASN A 812 22.82 0.12 -24.75
C ASN A 812 23.87 1.20 -24.88
N ARG A 813 25.00 0.81 -25.44
CA ARG A 813 26.15 1.67 -25.63
C ARG A 813 25.89 2.86 -26.57
N GLU A 814 24.91 2.78 -27.47
CA GLU A 814 24.57 3.86 -28.41
C GLU A 814 24.01 5.10 -27.70
N VAL A 815 23.32 4.90 -26.59
CA VAL A 815 22.68 5.98 -25.82
C VAL A 815 23.52 6.51 -24.66
N THR A 816 24.57 5.77 -24.26
CA THR A 816 25.48 6.19 -23.18
C THR A 816 26.65 6.96 -23.77
N TRP A 817 26.91 8.16 -23.25
CA TRP A 817 27.96 9.01 -23.76
C TRP A 817 29.35 8.39 -23.62
N ALA A 818 30.10 8.42 -24.70
CA ALA A 818 31.55 8.16 -24.74
C ALA A 818 32.15 8.84 -25.96
N PRO A 819 33.48 9.06 -26.00
CA PRO A 819 34.18 9.59 -27.17
C PRO A 819 33.87 8.79 -28.44
N GLY A 820 33.47 9.48 -29.51
CA GLY A 820 33.04 8.88 -30.79
C GLY A 820 31.57 8.45 -30.85
N ARG A 821 30.79 8.62 -29.76
CA ARG A 821 29.35 8.32 -29.70
C ARG A 821 28.50 9.51 -29.24
N GLU A 822 29.11 10.68 -29.20
CA GLU A 822 28.53 11.89 -28.57
C GLU A 822 27.19 12.30 -29.20
N MET A 823 27.05 12.08 -30.51
CA MET A 823 25.86 12.53 -31.28
C MET A 823 24.58 11.84 -30.88
N TYR A 824 24.64 10.61 -30.39
CA TYR A 824 23.49 9.80 -30.08
C TYR A 824 23.24 9.65 -28.57
N ALA A 825 24.12 10.23 -27.75
CA ALA A 825 24.08 10.07 -26.31
C ALA A 825 22.87 10.79 -25.71
N THR A 826 22.03 10.04 -25.00
CA THR A 826 20.89 10.52 -24.21
C THR A 826 21.10 10.26 -22.72
N MET A 827 22.12 9.47 -22.37
CA MET A 827 22.49 9.14 -21.00
C MET A 827 23.90 9.65 -20.73
N PRO A 828 24.21 10.13 -19.53
CA PRO A 828 25.54 10.62 -19.20
C PRO A 828 26.60 9.51 -19.29
N ARG A 829 27.88 9.90 -19.27
CA ARG A 829 28.99 8.97 -19.21
C ARG A 829 28.93 8.07 -17.99
N LEU A 830 29.42 6.86 -18.11
CA LEU A 830 29.70 6.01 -16.98
C LEU A 830 30.91 6.55 -16.18
N THR A 831 30.88 6.36 -14.89
CA THR A 831 31.97 6.75 -13.99
C THR A 831 32.05 5.79 -12.82
N THR A 832 33.28 5.50 -12.37
CA THR A 832 33.52 4.72 -11.14
C THR A 832 33.75 5.62 -9.93
N GLN A 833 33.69 6.94 -10.12
CA GLN A 833 33.81 7.96 -9.08
C GLN A 833 32.43 8.47 -8.66
N GLU A 834 32.35 9.04 -7.50
CA GLU A 834 31.14 9.78 -7.10
C GLU A 834 30.90 10.93 -8.08
N ASN A 835 29.67 11.01 -8.58
CA ASN A 835 29.25 12.05 -9.50
C ASN A 835 27.92 12.69 -9.06
N PRO A 836 27.93 13.51 -8.01
CA PRO A 836 26.71 14.15 -7.54
C PRO A 836 26.12 15.13 -8.57
N ASN A 837 26.88 15.57 -9.58
CA ASN A 837 26.35 16.39 -10.67
C ASN A 837 25.32 15.63 -11.50
N ASN A 838 25.61 14.39 -11.93
CA ASN A 838 24.71 13.63 -12.78
C ASN A 838 23.48 13.09 -12.05
N TYR A 839 23.57 12.94 -10.74
CA TYR A 839 22.51 12.34 -9.90
C TYR A 839 21.76 13.37 -9.04
N GLN A 840 21.68 14.64 -9.52
CA GLN A 840 20.73 15.61 -8.98
C GLN A 840 19.30 15.28 -9.44
N ALA A 841 18.29 15.70 -8.66
CA ALA A 841 16.92 15.77 -9.14
C ALA A 841 16.84 16.64 -10.39
N ASN A 842 16.49 16.07 -11.54
CA ASN A 842 16.53 16.77 -12.82
C ASN A 842 15.54 16.19 -13.86
N SER A 843 15.43 16.85 -14.99
CA SER A 843 14.50 16.46 -16.06
C SER A 843 14.87 15.15 -16.78
N LEU A 844 16.09 14.61 -16.62
CA LEU A 844 16.48 13.31 -17.16
C LEU A 844 15.92 12.17 -16.30
N TRP A 845 15.94 12.32 -14.98
CA TRP A 845 15.53 11.26 -14.06
C TRP A 845 14.06 11.32 -13.69
N TYR A 846 13.41 12.47 -13.79
CA TYR A 846 11.96 12.55 -13.66
C TYR A 846 11.28 12.02 -14.93
N ARG A 847 10.31 11.14 -14.75
CA ARG A 847 9.56 10.49 -15.84
C ARG A 847 8.08 10.49 -15.56
N ASP A 848 7.31 10.40 -16.64
CA ASP A 848 5.89 10.12 -16.57
C ASP A 848 5.65 8.69 -16.06
N GLY A 849 5.08 8.57 -14.87
CA GLY A 849 4.73 7.32 -14.21
C GLY A 849 3.31 6.83 -14.54
N SER A 850 2.68 7.36 -15.58
CA SER A 850 1.36 6.93 -16.02
C SER A 850 1.38 5.47 -16.48
N PHE A 851 0.32 4.74 -16.13
CA PHE A 851 0.16 3.35 -16.55
C PHE A 851 -1.31 2.97 -16.73
N ILE A 852 -1.53 1.89 -17.48
CA ILE A 852 -2.78 1.10 -17.51
C ILE A 852 -2.40 -0.34 -17.27
N LYS A 853 -3.02 -0.99 -16.27
CA LYS A 853 -2.78 -2.39 -15.92
C LYS A 853 -4.05 -3.20 -15.99
N LEU A 854 -3.97 -4.42 -16.57
CA LEU A 854 -4.97 -5.46 -16.41
C LEU A 854 -4.74 -6.11 -15.05
N ARG A 855 -5.55 -5.70 -14.08
CA ARG A 855 -5.40 -6.09 -12.68
C ARG A 855 -5.91 -7.48 -12.43
N ASN A 856 -7.15 -7.75 -12.87
CA ASN A 856 -7.79 -9.03 -12.66
C ASN A 856 -8.51 -9.47 -13.94
N ALA A 857 -8.39 -10.73 -14.29
CA ALA A 857 -9.21 -11.34 -15.32
C ALA A 857 -9.47 -12.80 -14.97
N GLY A 858 -10.62 -13.33 -15.37
CA GLY A 858 -10.94 -14.68 -15.04
C GLY A 858 -12.11 -15.25 -15.80
N ILE A 859 -12.14 -16.59 -15.76
CA ILE A 859 -13.21 -17.42 -16.28
C ILE A 859 -13.65 -18.41 -15.20
N SER A 860 -14.93 -18.61 -15.04
CA SER A 860 -15.47 -19.62 -14.15
C SER A 860 -16.67 -20.35 -14.77
N TYR A 861 -16.84 -21.61 -14.43
CA TYR A 861 -17.97 -22.42 -14.86
C TYR A 861 -18.60 -23.13 -13.67
N THR A 862 -19.91 -22.93 -13.50
CA THR A 862 -20.68 -23.56 -12.43
C THR A 862 -21.50 -24.72 -12.97
N ILE A 863 -21.19 -25.93 -12.49
CA ILE A 863 -21.95 -27.15 -12.74
C ILE A 863 -23.04 -27.20 -11.66
N PRO A 864 -24.32 -27.12 -12.05
CA PRO A 864 -25.40 -27.06 -11.08
C PRO A 864 -25.63 -28.41 -10.39
N LYS A 865 -26.18 -28.35 -9.17
CA LYS A 865 -26.57 -29.52 -8.37
C LYS A 865 -27.47 -30.50 -9.11
N SER A 866 -28.27 -30.03 -10.06
CA SER A 866 -29.08 -30.89 -10.93
C SER A 866 -28.24 -31.86 -11.74
N ALA A 867 -27.03 -31.50 -12.14
CA ALA A 867 -26.09 -32.33 -12.90
C ALA A 867 -25.23 -33.19 -11.96
N THR A 868 -24.69 -32.64 -10.87
CA THR A 868 -23.79 -33.34 -9.95
C THR A 868 -24.51 -34.27 -8.97
N LYS A 869 -25.82 -34.06 -8.76
CA LYS A 869 -26.69 -34.77 -7.79
C LYS A 869 -26.36 -34.49 -6.32
N LEU A 870 -25.27 -33.78 -6.00
CA LEU A 870 -24.78 -33.55 -4.62
C LEU A 870 -24.78 -32.08 -4.23
N CYS A 871 -24.10 -31.24 -5.00
CA CYS A 871 -23.89 -29.82 -4.69
C CYS A 871 -23.62 -29.05 -6.00
N ASP A 872 -23.63 -27.73 -5.94
CA ASP A 872 -23.10 -26.89 -7.04
C ASP A 872 -21.56 -26.93 -7.00
N VAL A 873 -20.92 -27.16 -8.17
CA VAL A 873 -19.47 -27.18 -8.30
C VAL A 873 -19.04 -26.07 -9.25
N THR A 874 -18.27 -25.12 -8.77
CA THR A 874 -17.70 -24.04 -9.60
C THR A 874 -16.20 -24.26 -9.79
N LEU A 875 -15.76 -24.31 -11.04
CA LEU A 875 -14.36 -24.31 -11.44
C LEU A 875 -14.00 -22.90 -11.88
N SER A 876 -12.81 -22.42 -11.52
CA SER A 876 -12.35 -21.09 -11.87
C SER A 876 -10.87 -21.06 -12.27
N LEU A 877 -10.56 -20.21 -13.24
CA LEU A 877 -9.21 -19.80 -13.60
C LEU A 877 -9.19 -18.28 -13.58
N THR A 878 -8.28 -17.69 -12.80
CA THR A 878 -8.15 -16.25 -12.68
C THR A 878 -6.69 -15.84 -12.70
N GLY A 879 -6.42 -14.62 -13.10
CA GLY A 879 -5.08 -14.08 -13.08
C GLY A 879 -5.07 -12.65 -12.57
N THR A 880 -4.02 -12.29 -11.86
CA THR A 880 -3.83 -10.98 -11.26
C THR A 880 -2.56 -10.34 -11.80
N ASN A 881 -2.58 -9.00 -12.01
CA ASN A 881 -1.46 -8.23 -12.56
C ASN A 881 -0.96 -8.77 -13.92
N LEU A 882 -1.87 -9.08 -14.85
CA LEU A 882 -1.54 -9.82 -16.06
C LEU A 882 -0.78 -9.00 -17.10
N PHE A 883 -1.04 -7.70 -17.18
CA PHE A 883 -0.48 -6.83 -18.20
C PHE A 883 -0.34 -5.40 -17.68
N SER A 884 0.69 -4.68 -18.16
CA SER A 884 0.90 -3.25 -17.95
C SER A 884 1.35 -2.58 -19.24
N THR A 885 0.80 -1.41 -19.52
CA THR A 885 1.37 -0.47 -20.48
C THR A 885 1.74 0.81 -19.74
N ASP A 886 2.99 1.19 -19.85
CA ASP A 886 3.61 2.33 -19.16
C ASP A 886 4.91 2.75 -19.84
N ASN A 887 5.52 3.81 -19.34
CA ASN A 887 6.74 4.39 -19.90
C ASN A 887 8.03 3.86 -19.23
N ILE A 888 7.92 2.90 -18.29
CA ILE A 888 9.06 2.37 -17.52
C ILE A 888 9.36 0.95 -17.99
N ARG A 889 10.48 0.76 -18.68
CA ARG A 889 10.79 -0.52 -19.35
C ARG A 889 11.22 -1.62 -18.39
N PHE A 890 11.97 -1.32 -17.34
CA PHE A 890 12.75 -2.31 -16.58
C PHE A 890 12.31 -2.48 -15.13
N ALA A 891 11.38 -1.64 -14.69
CA ALA A 891 10.81 -1.70 -13.36
C ALA A 891 9.29 -1.48 -13.40
N ASP A 892 8.60 -1.82 -12.34
CA ASP A 892 7.18 -1.49 -12.20
C ASP A 892 7.06 -0.01 -11.76
N PRO A 893 6.30 0.84 -12.47
CA PRO A 893 6.14 2.25 -12.09
C PRO A 893 5.56 2.47 -10.69
N GLU A 894 4.88 1.47 -10.14
CA GLU A 894 4.37 1.53 -8.76
C GLU A 894 5.41 1.11 -7.71
N GLN A 895 6.50 0.44 -8.11
CA GLN A 895 7.45 -0.24 -7.22
C GLN A 895 8.92 0.10 -7.53
N LEU A 896 9.22 1.30 -8.02
CA LEU A 896 10.58 1.69 -8.38
C LEU A 896 11.61 1.53 -7.27
N GLY A 897 11.25 1.85 -6.02
CA GLY A 897 12.10 1.68 -4.84
C GLY A 897 12.03 0.32 -4.17
N ALA A 898 11.24 -0.64 -4.70
CA ALA A 898 11.14 -1.98 -4.14
C ALA A 898 12.23 -2.90 -4.71
N TYR A 899 12.88 -3.64 -3.84
CA TYR A 899 13.88 -4.62 -4.23
C TYR A 899 13.29 -6.00 -4.54
N TYR A 900 12.15 -6.35 -3.95
CA TYR A 900 11.42 -7.57 -4.29
C TYR A 900 10.61 -7.36 -5.57
N PRO A 901 10.64 -8.31 -6.54
CA PRO A 901 9.98 -8.12 -7.83
C PRO A 901 8.47 -8.01 -7.72
N SER A 902 7.86 -7.23 -8.60
CA SER A 902 6.40 -7.23 -8.75
C SER A 902 5.91 -8.59 -9.26
N LEU A 903 4.75 -9.02 -8.77
CA LEU A 903 4.23 -10.35 -8.99
C LEU A 903 3.03 -10.35 -9.93
N ARG A 904 2.95 -11.44 -10.71
CA ARG A 904 1.79 -11.88 -11.47
C ARG A 904 1.38 -13.24 -10.91
N THR A 905 0.08 -13.44 -10.65
CA THR A 905 -0.38 -14.70 -10.10
C THR A 905 -1.49 -15.30 -10.98
N PHE A 906 -1.40 -16.60 -11.24
CA PHE A 906 -2.43 -17.39 -11.91
C PHE A 906 -3.05 -18.34 -10.90
N TRP A 907 -4.37 -18.31 -10.76
CA TRP A 907 -5.10 -19.11 -9.80
C TRP A 907 -6.01 -20.13 -10.49
N GLY A 908 -5.96 -21.37 -10.05
CA GLY A 908 -6.94 -22.40 -10.35
C GLY A 908 -7.74 -22.76 -9.11
N GLY A 909 -9.07 -22.79 -9.22
CA GLY A 909 -9.92 -22.99 -8.05
C GLY A 909 -11.10 -23.92 -8.26
N VAL A 910 -11.53 -24.57 -7.17
CA VAL A 910 -12.76 -25.33 -7.08
C VAL A 910 -13.56 -24.90 -5.86
N LYS A 911 -14.87 -24.65 -6.04
CA LYS A 911 -15.81 -24.27 -5.00
C LYS A 911 -17.00 -25.24 -5.01
N PHE A 912 -17.32 -25.80 -3.85
CA PHE A 912 -18.48 -26.65 -3.60
C PHE A 912 -19.50 -25.88 -2.77
N THR A 913 -20.77 -25.90 -3.16
CA THR A 913 -21.86 -25.25 -2.40
C THR A 913 -22.98 -26.26 -2.17
N PHE A 914 -23.21 -26.61 -0.92
CA PHE A 914 -24.20 -27.60 -0.47
C PHE A 914 -25.50 -26.96 -0.01
#